data_cec50a4a178f1981eb8063b39bd8be2a
#
_entry.id   cec50a4a178f1981eb8063b39bd8be2a
#
_cell.length_a   1.000
_cell.length_b   1.000
_cell.length_c   1.000
_cell.angle_alpha   90.00
_cell.angle_beta   90.00
_cell.angle_gamma   90.00
#
_symmetry.space_group_name_H-M   'P 1'
#
loop_
_entity.id
_entity.type
_entity.pdbx_description
1 polymer ?
#
loop_
_entity_poly.entity_id
_entity_poly.type
_entity_poly.pdbx_seq_one_letter_code
_entity_poly.pdbx_strand_id
1 'polypeptide(L)'
;MENELMSLPMVALRGLAVLPEQVTHFDVSREKSVQAITQAMKKDQKIFLVMQKEVEVEEPKESDLYRIGCIATVKQIVKLPGNMKRVLVSGEQRAGLSWIESEEPYFQVAVKILPDFCKPEDRELLENPINEEGMVRGLRELFRDYMSKNPKLAKELAMMIEEIKSLRVMVDTIAANLPMDYEDTQKVLEEQDILQRYEDISLRVVNEMRVLSVKEELQKKVKERVDKNQREYILREEMKLIREELGEDTLQTDAEEFEQAVKDLDASCEVKEKLAKEIKRFKSQMASPAESGVVRTYIETMLEMPWNKRCEENLDIKAAKEKLDEEHYGLEKVKDRILEFLAVRILTSKGQTPILCLAGPPGTGKTSIARSLAEALGRPYVRISLGGVRDEAEIRGHRKTYVGAMPGRIATALRNAKVKNPLMLLDEIDKVSNDYKGDTFSALLEVLDSEQNDKFRDHYLEVPIDLSEVLFVTTANTLQTIPRPLLDRMEVIEINSYTENEKIHIAQRHLIPKQLKSHGLSEEQLSISKKALQKIATVYTREAGVRQLERKIGGICRKSAREILEDNKKCIKVTERNLEHYLGKEIYQFQKANEQDEVGIVRGLAWTSVGGDTLQIEVNVMPGEGEILLTGQLGDVMKESARAGISYIRSVSKEHGIDEKFFKEHDIHIHIPEGAVPKDGPSAGITMATAIFSAATGRKVRADVAMTGEITLRGRVLPIGGLKEKLLAAKNAGIRMILIPKENERDIEEMSSEITKGIKIVSVSHMDEVLDYALSKEQEG
;
A
#
# COMPACT_ATOMS: atom_id res chain seq x y z
N MET A 1 15.91 -51.29 -0.21
CA MET A 1 17.06 -50.66 0.46
C MET A 1 16.60 -50.14 1.80
N GLU A 2 17.21 -50.64 2.88
CA GLU A 2 16.83 -50.30 4.26
C GLU A 2 16.94 -48.81 4.53
N ASN A 3 15.97 -48.28 5.28
CA ASN A 3 15.93 -46.93 5.77
C ASN A 3 17.07 -46.68 6.79
N GLU A 4 18.30 -46.40 6.32
CA GLU A 4 19.41 -46.07 7.21
C GLU A 4 19.16 -44.67 7.80
N LEU A 5 18.83 -44.68 9.08
CA LEU A 5 18.87 -43.49 9.92
C LEU A 5 20.32 -43.15 10.25
N MET A 6 20.72 -41.94 9.95
CA MET A 6 22.07 -41.44 10.25
C MET A 6 21.99 -40.41 11.41
N SER A 7 22.89 -40.58 12.39
CA SER A 7 23.02 -39.60 13.46
C SER A 7 24.13 -38.61 13.10
N LEU A 8 23.76 -37.34 12.83
CA LEU A 8 24.66 -36.29 12.38
C LEU A 8 24.56 -35.02 13.25
N PRO A 9 25.67 -34.29 13.40
CA PRO A 9 25.60 -32.94 13.93
C PRO A 9 24.85 -32.03 12.95
N MET A 10 24.02 -31.11 13.49
CA MET A 10 23.18 -30.23 12.71
C MET A 10 23.55 -28.75 12.89
N VAL A 11 23.43 -27.99 11.83
CA VAL A 11 23.50 -26.52 11.87
C VAL A 11 22.25 -25.91 11.24
N ALA A 12 21.59 -25.03 12.00
CA ALA A 12 20.48 -24.23 11.53
C ALA A 12 21.01 -22.98 10.79
N LEU A 13 20.71 -22.86 9.51
CA LEU A 13 21.14 -21.78 8.63
C LEU A 13 20.11 -20.67 8.58
N ARG A 14 20.57 -19.42 8.53
CA ARG A 14 19.73 -18.20 8.41
C ARG A 14 19.70 -17.73 6.97
N GLY A 15 18.53 -17.75 6.33
CA GLY A 15 18.35 -17.22 4.98
C GLY A 15 19.22 -17.89 3.91
N LEU A 16 19.62 -19.13 4.14
CA LEU A 16 20.42 -19.91 3.22
C LEU A 16 19.97 -21.38 3.24
N ALA A 17 19.54 -21.89 2.11
CA ALA A 17 19.34 -23.30 1.87
C ALA A 17 20.49 -23.84 1.01
N VAL A 18 20.99 -25.03 1.35
CA VAL A 18 22.08 -25.69 0.62
C VAL A 18 21.54 -26.86 -0.18
N LEU A 19 21.76 -26.82 -1.47
CA LEU A 19 21.34 -27.89 -2.40
C LEU A 19 22.42 -28.99 -2.52
N PRO A 20 22.06 -30.23 -2.90
CA PRO A 20 23.02 -31.21 -3.36
C PRO A 20 23.84 -30.63 -4.52
N GLU A 21 25.07 -31.12 -4.68
CA GLU A 21 26.06 -30.66 -5.68
C GLU A 21 26.51 -29.17 -5.52
N GLN A 22 25.94 -28.44 -4.57
CA GLN A 22 26.32 -27.05 -4.30
C GLN A 22 27.57 -26.98 -3.42
N VAL A 23 28.54 -26.19 -3.85
CA VAL A 23 29.68 -25.79 -3.03
C VAL A 23 29.44 -24.33 -2.60
N THR A 24 29.28 -24.14 -1.32
CA THR A 24 29.00 -22.80 -0.79
C THR A 24 29.69 -22.57 0.55
N HIS A 25 29.76 -21.30 0.98
CA HIS A 25 30.29 -20.95 2.30
C HIS A 25 29.24 -20.15 3.08
N PHE A 26 29.29 -20.32 4.38
CA PHE A 26 28.49 -19.54 5.32
C PHE A 26 29.25 -19.22 6.59
N ASP A 27 28.83 -18.18 7.26
CA ASP A 27 29.49 -17.72 8.49
C ASP A 27 28.67 -18.18 9.71
N VAL A 28 29.34 -18.71 10.71
CA VAL A 28 28.73 -19.14 11.97
C VAL A 28 29.33 -18.40 13.14
N SER A 29 28.44 -17.95 14.02
CA SER A 29 28.77 -17.25 15.28
C SER A 29 28.17 -17.92 16.52
N ARG A 30 27.08 -18.70 16.33
CA ARG A 30 26.39 -19.40 17.43
C ARG A 30 27.27 -20.52 18.00
N GLU A 31 27.38 -20.60 19.29
CA GLU A 31 28.26 -21.55 19.96
C GLU A 31 27.89 -23.01 19.64
N LYS A 32 26.60 -23.36 19.68
CA LYS A 32 26.07 -24.68 19.29
C LYS A 32 26.45 -25.06 17.86
N SER A 33 26.36 -24.12 16.90
CA SER A 33 26.72 -24.36 15.50
C SER A 33 28.25 -24.55 15.33
N VAL A 34 29.03 -23.75 16.04
CA VAL A 34 30.52 -23.88 16.05
C VAL A 34 30.96 -25.21 16.61
N GLN A 35 30.29 -25.70 17.65
CA GLN A 35 30.56 -27.02 18.24
C GLN A 35 30.14 -28.16 17.32
N ALA A 36 28.96 -28.07 16.69
CA ALA A 36 28.48 -29.04 15.69
C ALA A 36 29.51 -29.22 14.56
N ILE A 37 29.98 -28.12 13.98
CA ILE A 37 30.98 -28.15 12.89
C ILE A 37 32.33 -28.70 13.40
N THR A 38 32.74 -28.35 14.59
CA THR A 38 34.00 -28.84 15.17
C THR A 38 33.90 -30.34 15.41
N GLN A 39 32.76 -30.87 15.78
CA GLN A 39 32.53 -32.29 15.97
C GLN A 39 32.50 -33.04 14.65
N ALA A 40 31.80 -32.48 13.59
CA ALA A 40 31.81 -33.03 12.27
C ALA A 40 33.25 -33.23 11.74
N MET A 41 34.11 -32.24 11.90
CA MET A 41 35.50 -32.29 11.47
C MET A 41 36.36 -33.37 12.20
N LYS A 42 35.95 -33.81 13.39
CA LYS A 42 36.65 -34.86 14.13
C LYS A 42 36.22 -36.27 13.73
N LYS A 43 35.07 -36.42 13.07
CA LYS A 43 34.52 -37.70 12.62
C LYS A 43 34.70 -37.85 11.10
N ASP A 44 33.64 -37.87 10.40
CA ASP A 44 33.50 -38.14 8.97
C ASP A 44 33.33 -36.90 8.09
N GLN A 45 33.45 -35.71 8.70
CA GLN A 45 33.23 -34.38 8.10
C GLN A 45 31.81 -34.16 7.60
N LYS A 46 30.86 -35.04 7.93
CA LYS A 46 29.46 -34.90 7.53
C LYS A 46 28.69 -34.11 8.53
N ILE A 47 27.79 -33.24 8.02
CA ILE A 47 26.94 -32.37 8.81
C ILE A 47 25.57 -32.27 8.11
N PHE A 48 24.52 -32.15 8.93
CA PHE A 48 23.21 -31.89 8.39
C PHE A 48 22.92 -30.37 8.44
N LEU A 49 22.61 -29.80 7.31
CA LEU A 49 22.31 -28.37 7.15
C LEU A 49 20.82 -28.21 6.88
N VAL A 50 20.16 -27.43 7.73
CA VAL A 50 18.73 -27.16 7.61
C VAL A 50 18.47 -25.68 7.76
N MET A 51 17.56 -25.12 6.98
CA MET A 51 17.20 -23.72 7.06
C MET A 51 16.19 -23.48 8.20
N GLN A 52 16.29 -22.35 8.90
CA GLN A 52 15.26 -21.90 9.82
C GLN A 52 14.19 -21.10 9.07
N LYS A 53 12.92 -21.19 9.54
CA LYS A 53 11.77 -20.55 8.89
C LYS A 53 11.81 -19.03 8.97
N GLU A 54 12.20 -18.51 10.15
CA GLU A 54 12.31 -17.07 10.39
C GLU A 54 13.77 -16.70 10.63
N VAL A 55 14.29 -15.77 9.86
CA VAL A 55 15.69 -15.33 9.89
C VAL A 55 16.06 -14.64 11.20
N GLU A 56 15.09 -14.01 11.86
CA GLU A 56 15.27 -13.18 13.05
C GLU A 56 15.44 -13.98 14.34
N VAL A 57 15.05 -15.26 14.37
CA VAL A 57 15.13 -16.10 15.57
C VAL A 57 16.59 -16.40 15.90
N GLU A 58 17.05 -15.97 17.08
CA GLU A 58 18.43 -16.19 17.50
C GLU A 58 18.72 -17.64 17.93
N GLU A 59 17.82 -18.23 18.70
CA GLU A 59 17.92 -19.63 19.17
C GLU A 59 16.73 -20.44 18.64
N PRO A 60 16.85 -21.04 17.44
CA PRO A 60 15.75 -21.80 16.84
C PRO A 60 15.50 -23.11 17.60
N LYS A 61 14.23 -23.40 17.83
CA LYS A 61 13.73 -24.69 18.31
C LYS A 61 13.34 -25.58 17.14
N GLU A 62 13.02 -26.84 17.38
CA GLU A 62 12.57 -27.77 16.33
C GLU A 62 11.42 -27.24 15.46
N SER A 63 10.47 -26.51 16.06
CA SER A 63 9.33 -25.88 15.35
C SER A 63 9.74 -24.84 14.32
N ASP A 64 10.88 -24.20 14.55
CA ASP A 64 11.37 -23.05 13.79
C ASP A 64 12.24 -23.50 12.61
N LEU A 65 12.46 -24.80 12.47
CA LEU A 65 13.27 -25.40 11.43
C LEU A 65 12.39 -25.98 10.32
N TYR A 66 12.89 -25.96 9.10
CA TYR A 66 12.34 -26.78 8.03
C TYR A 66 12.60 -28.26 8.30
N ARG A 67 11.80 -29.14 7.76
CA ARG A 67 12.00 -30.59 7.98
C ARG A 67 12.93 -31.24 7.00
N ILE A 68 13.13 -30.61 5.86
CA ILE A 68 14.02 -31.12 4.80
C ILE A 68 15.23 -30.22 4.71
N GLY A 69 16.40 -30.82 4.72
CA GLY A 69 17.69 -30.19 4.61
C GLY A 69 18.65 -30.99 3.74
N CYS A 70 19.91 -30.63 3.79
CA CYS A 70 20.97 -31.28 3.00
C CYS A 70 22.06 -31.85 3.92
N ILE A 71 22.46 -33.09 3.70
CA ILE A 71 23.70 -33.67 4.23
C ILE A 71 24.84 -33.06 3.40
N ALA A 72 25.79 -32.45 4.07
CA ALA A 72 26.93 -31.83 3.41
C ALA A 72 28.25 -32.26 4.06
N THR A 73 29.32 -32.27 3.25
CA THR A 73 30.69 -32.48 3.75
C THR A 73 31.38 -31.13 3.97
N VAL A 74 31.95 -30.96 5.15
CA VAL A 74 32.74 -29.76 5.51
C VAL A 74 34.13 -29.89 4.85
N LYS A 75 34.41 -28.99 3.91
CA LYS A 75 35.70 -29.00 3.15
C LYS A 75 36.77 -28.17 3.84
N GLN A 76 36.41 -26.99 4.37
CA GLN A 76 37.35 -26.06 4.96
C GLN A 76 36.70 -25.15 6.03
N ILE A 77 37.47 -24.82 7.04
CA ILE A 77 37.03 -23.86 8.06
C ILE A 77 38.12 -22.75 8.19
N VAL A 78 37.68 -21.50 8.07
CA VAL A 78 38.51 -20.31 8.23
C VAL A 78 38.05 -19.53 9.45
N LYS A 79 38.95 -19.18 10.34
CA LYS A 79 38.63 -18.33 11.50
C LYS A 79 38.58 -16.87 11.05
N LEU A 80 37.53 -16.18 11.43
CA LEU A 80 37.34 -14.75 11.21
C LEU A 80 37.47 -13.97 12.54
N PRO A 81 37.69 -12.64 12.51
CA PRO A 81 37.65 -11.81 13.71
C PRO A 81 36.29 -11.90 14.41
N GLY A 82 36.27 -11.78 15.77
CA GLY A 82 35.03 -11.76 16.54
C GLY A 82 34.41 -13.12 16.82
N ASN A 83 35.20 -14.19 16.95
CA ASN A 83 34.77 -15.57 17.23
C ASN A 83 33.88 -16.21 16.13
N MET A 84 33.81 -15.60 14.96
CA MET A 84 33.10 -16.14 13.77
C MET A 84 33.97 -17.15 13.02
N LYS A 85 33.35 -18.15 12.44
CA LYS A 85 34.01 -19.11 11.54
C LYS A 85 33.29 -19.12 10.17
N ARG A 86 34.05 -19.02 9.10
CA ARG A 86 33.59 -19.26 7.76
C ARG A 86 33.83 -20.71 7.40
N VAL A 87 32.77 -21.37 6.96
CA VAL A 87 32.77 -22.81 6.68
C VAL A 87 32.45 -23.02 5.22
N LEU A 88 33.32 -23.70 4.51
CA LEU A 88 33.09 -24.13 3.15
C LEU A 88 32.54 -25.56 3.18
N VAL A 89 31.37 -25.77 2.56
CA VAL A 89 30.68 -27.06 2.51
C VAL A 89 30.35 -27.47 1.09
N SER A 90 30.24 -28.76 0.89
CA SER A 90 29.73 -29.35 -0.34
C SER A 90 28.50 -30.18 -0.02
N GLY A 91 27.34 -29.79 -0.54
CA GLY A 91 26.10 -30.56 -0.42
C GLY A 91 26.18 -31.90 -1.11
N GLU A 92 25.69 -32.96 -0.47
CA GLU A 92 25.74 -34.32 -1.02
C GLU A 92 24.35 -34.87 -1.31
N GLN A 93 23.48 -34.91 -0.32
CA GLN A 93 22.19 -35.60 -0.42
C GLN A 93 21.09 -34.89 0.36
N ARG A 94 19.86 -34.96 -0.14
CA ARG A 94 18.66 -34.54 0.58
C ARG A 94 18.39 -35.44 1.76
N ALA A 95 18.05 -34.89 2.89
CA ALA A 95 17.65 -35.65 4.05
C ALA A 95 16.55 -34.96 4.82
N GLY A 96 15.68 -35.77 5.43
CA GLY A 96 14.61 -35.30 6.33
C GLY A 96 15.05 -35.43 7.77
N LEU A 97 14.78 -34.38 8.56
CA LEU A 97 14.91 -34.42 10.01
C LEU A 97 13.85 -35.34 10.61
N SER A 98 14.28 -36.42 11.25
CA SER A 98 13.38 -37.36 11.91
C SER A 98 13.09 -36.93 13.35
N TRP A 99 14.13 -36.75 14.19
CA TRP A 99 14.03 -36.18 15.54
C TRP A 99 15.38 -35.61 15.98
N ILE A 100 15.36 -34.77 17.00
CA ILE A 100 16.57 -34.26 17.67
C ILE A 100 16.95 -35.24 18.78
N GLU A 101 18.17 -35.79 18.70
CA GLU A 101 18.71 -36.73 19.72
C GLU A 101 19.22 -35.96 20.94
N SER A 102 19.86 -34.83 20.74
CA SER A 102 20.38 -33.96 21.78
C SER A 102 20.45 -32.50 21.31
N GLU A 103 20.10 -31.57 22.20
CA GLU A 103 20.22 -30.13 21.93
C GLU A 103 21.51 -29.52 22.54
N GLU A 104 22.15 -30.21 23.44
CA GLU A 104 23.39 -29.76 24.08
C GLU A 104 24.48 -30.85 24.04
N PRO A 105 25.73 -30.46 23.82
CA PRO A 105 26.31 -29.13 23.63
C PRO A 105 26.10 -28.56 22.22
N TYR A 106 25.54 -29.32 21.28
CA TYR A 106 25.15 -28.95 19.91
C TYR A 106 23.98 -29.85 19.49
N PHE A 107 23.28 -29.45 18.46
CA PHE A 107 22.22 -30.27 17.90
C PHE A 107 22.77 -31.54 17.25
N GLN A 108 22.48 -32.68 17.86
CA GLN A 108 22.68 -34.00 17.28
C GLN A 108 21.33 -34.51 16.81
N VAL A 109 21.22 -34.92 15.55
CA VAL A 109 19.93 -35.25 14.94
C VAL A 109 19.97 -36.57 14.24
N ALA A 110 18.86 -37.30 14.29
CA ALA A 110 18.62 -38.44 13.44
C ALA A 110 17.99 -37.97 12.13
N VAL A 111 18.65 -38.24 11.01
CA VAL A 111 18.19 -37.87 9.69
C VAL A 111 17.98 -39.08 8.85
N LYS A 112 16.98 -39.02 7.97
CA LYS A 112 16.64 -40.04 6.99
C LYS A 112 16.99 -39.51 5.60
N ILE A 113 17.80 -40.24 4.86
CA ILE A 113 18.10 -39.90 3.46
C ILE A 113 16.80 -39.96 2.66
N LEU A 114 16.54 -38.93 1.88
CA LEU A 114 15.39 -38.81 1.00
C LEU A 114 15.84 -39.08 -0.42
N PRO A 115 15.59 -40.28 -0.96
CA PRO A 115 15.90 -40.58 -2.35
C PRO A 115 14.96 -39.83 -3.27
N ASP A 116 15.45 -39.39 -4.40
CA ASP A 116 14.61 -38.87 -5.45
C ASP A 116 13.65 -39.96 -5.93
N PHE A 117 12.42 -39.61 -6.20
CA PHE A 117 11.43 -40.51 -6.77
C PHE A 117 10.81 -39.91 -8.03
N CYS A 118 10.08 -40.74 -8.74
CA CYS A 118 9.25 -40.34 -9.86
C CYS A 118 7.85 -40.92 -9.64
N LYS A 119 6.84 -40.16 -9.96
CA LYS A 119 5.44 -40.61 -9.87
C LYS A 119 5.23 -41.86 -10.72
N PRO A 120 4.35 -42.77 -10.27
CA PRO A 120 4.10 -44.02 -11.01
C PRO A 120 3.67 -43.79 -12.47
N GLU A 121 2.99 -42.69 -12.73
CA GLU A 121 2.48 -42.27 -14.05
C GLU A 121 3.61 -41.89 -15.01
N ASP A 122 4.71 -41.37 -14.49
CA ASP A 122 5.84 -40.82 -15.25
C ASP A 122 7.08 -41.76 -15.25
N ARG A 123 6.97 -42.90 -14.60
CA ARG A 123 8.07 -43.81 -14.37
C ARG A 123 8.65 -44.37 -15.68
N GLU A 124 7.79 -44.65 -16.68
CA GLU A 124 8.20 -45.08 -18.01
C GLU A 124 9.05 -44.05 -18.76
N LEU A 125 8.87 -42.74 -18.43
CA LEU A 125 9.66 -41.68 -19.03
C LEU A 125 11.12 -41.68 -18.58
N LEU A 126 11.38 -42.00 -17.31
CA LEU A 126 12.75 -42.02 -16.75
C LEU A 126 13.44 -43.38 -16.84
N GLU A 127 12.70 -44.50 -16.90
CA GLU A 127 13.27 -45.83 -17.08
C GLU A 127 13.83 -46.02 -18.50
N ASN A 128 13.42 -45.17 -19.46
CA ASN A 128 13.99 -45.20 -20.80
C ASN A 128 15.25 -44.30 -20.87
N PRO A 129 16.45 -44.85 -21.03
CA PRO A 129 17.69 -44.07 -21.07
C PRO A 129 17.73 -42.99 -22.16
N ILE A 130 16.98 -43.17 -23.26
CA ILE A 130 16.92 -42.21 -24.37
C ILE A 130 16.15 -40.93 -23.91
N ASN A 131 15.11 -41.10 -23.10
CA ASN A 131 14.32 -39.95 -22.60
C ASN A 131 15.13 -39.16 -21.58
N GLU A 132 15.80 -39.84 -20.63
CA GLU A 132 16.67 -39.15 -19.67
C GLU A 132 17.80 -38.38 -20.39
N GLU A 133 18.43 -38.99 -21.37
CA GLU A 133 19.46 -38.34 -22.18
C GLU A 133 18.88 -37.13 -22.95
N GLY A 134 17.67 -37.26 -23.49
CA GLY A 134 16.97 -36.17 -24.16
C GLY A 134 16.71 -34.98 -23.22
N MET A 135 16.25 -35.22 -21.99
CA MET A 135 16.02 -34.19 -20.96
C MET A 135 17.33 -33.52 -20.53
N VAL A 136 18.38 -34.32 -20.33
CA VAL A 136 19.72 -33.78 -19.98
C VAL A 136 20.25 -32.89 -21.10
N ARG A 137 20.09 -33.28 -22.36
CA ARG A 137 20.50 -32.47 -23.51
C ARG A 137 19.69 -31.18 -23.60
N GLY A 138 18.36 -31.27 -23.47
CA GLY A 138 17.47 -30.09 -23.52
C GLY A 138 17.80 -29.07 -22.45
N LEU A 139 17.99 -29.53 -21.21
CA LEU A 139 18.33 -28.65 -20.10
C LEU A 139 19.75 -28.06 -20.24
N ARG A 140 20.70 -28.83 -20.78
CA ARG A 140 22.05 -28.35 -21.10
C ARG A 140 22.04 -27.24 -22.14
N GLU A 141 21.28 -27.40 -23.23
CA GLU A 141 21.13 -26.37 -24.26
C GLU A 141 20.51 -25.12 -23.69
N LEU A 142 19.41 -25.26 -22.94
CA LEU A 142 18.72 -24.16 -22.30
C LEU A 142 19.63 -23.36 -21.36
N PHE A 143 20.42 -24.05 -20.54
CA PHE A 143 21.33 -23.40 -19.62
C PHE A 143 22.57 -22.82 -20.34
N ARG A 144 23.02 -23.38 -21.43
CA ARG A 144 24.07 -22.80 -22.30
C ARG A 144 23.60 -21.45 -22.87
N ASP A 145 22.35 -21.37 -23.32
CA ASP A 145 21.76 -20.12 -23.81
C ASP A 145 21.68 -19.06 -22.71
N TYR A 146 21.30 -19.48 -21.50
CA TYR A 146 21.30 -18.61 -20.33
C TYR A 146 22.71 -18.09 -20.02
N MET A 147 23.72 -18.96 -20.01
CA MET A 147 25.11 -18.58 -19.76
C MET A 147 25.65 -17.63 -20.84
N SER A 148 25.27 -17.82 -22.11
CA SER A 148 25.66 -16.90 -23.18
C SER A 148 25.22 -15.48 -22.98
N LYS A 149 24.08 -15.30 -22.31
CA LYS A 149 23.49 -13.96 -21.93
C LYS A 149 23.96 -13.48 -20.58
N ASN A 150 24.60 -14.28 -19.76
CA ASN A 150 25.09 -13.92 -18.44
C ASN A 150 26.61 -14.04 -18.30
N PRO A 151 27.39 -13.03 -18.70
CA PRO A 151 28.86 -13.09 -18.72
C PRO A 151 29.49 -13.19 -17.32
N LYS A 152 28.71 -13.13 -16.24
CA LYS A 152 29.21 -13.28 -14.86
C LYS A 152 29.41 -14.74 -14.45
N LEU A 153 28.84 -15.68 -15.17
CA LEU A 153 29.02 -17.11 -14.87
C LEU A 153 30.39 -17.59 -15.35
N ALA A 154 31.07 -18.36 -14.49
CA ALA A 154 32.41 -18.86 -14.75
C ALA A 154 32.44 -19.85 -15.93
N LYS A 155 33.45 -19.75 -16.79
CA LYS A 155 33.64 -20.70 -17.93
C LYS A 155 33.83 -22.14 -17.45
N GLU A 156 34.33 -22.34 -16.24
CA GLU A 156 34.49 -23.62 -15.59
C GLU A 156 33.16 -24.34 -15.36
N LEU A 157 32.11 -23.60 -15.03
CA LEU A 157 30.75 -24.12 -14.87
C LEU A 157 30.22 -24.70 -16.21
N ALA A 158 30.52 -24.05 -17.33
CA ALA A 158 30.14 -24.55 -18.65
C ALA A 158 30.77 -25.91 -18.96
N MET A 159 32.06 -26.08 -18.65
CA MET A 159 32.77 -27.36 -18.84
C MET A 159 32.17 -28.44 -17.92
N MET A 160 31.90 -28.11 -16.67
CA MET A 160 31.33 -29.04 -15.71
C MET A 160 29.96 -29.57 -16.18
N ILE A 161 29.09 -28.70 -16.68
CA ILE A 161 27.76 -29.07 -17.17
C ILE A 161 27.80 -29.94 -18.43
N GLU A 162 28.82 -29.79 -19.29
CA GLU A 162 28.98 -30.65 -20.46
C GLU A 162 29.29 -32.13 -20.09
N GLU A 163 29.93 -32.37 -18.96
CA GLU A 163 30.33 -33.69 -18.49
C GLU A 163 29.20 -34.44 -17.74
N ILE A 164 28.17 -33.72 -17.25
CA ILE A 164 27.08 -34.31 -16.46
C ILE A 164 26.19 -35.19 -17.38
N LYS A 165 25.99 -36.43 -16.99
CA LYS A 165 25.16 -37.41 -17.70
C LYS A 165 23.84 -37.73 -16.98
N SER A 166 23.77 -37.53 -15.68
CA SER A 166 22.59 -37.81 -14.88
C SER A 166 21.68 -36.59 -14.81
N LEU A 167 20.37 -36.77 -15.03
CA LEU A 167 19.36 -35.74 -14.93
C LEU A 167 19.33 -35.10 -13.53
N ARG A 168 19.44 -35.95 -12.51
CA ARG A 168 19.47 -35.51 -11.12
C ARG A 168 20.60 -34.49 -10.84
N VAL A 169 21.82 -34.88 -11.19
CA VAL A 169 23.01 -34.03 -10.97
C VAL A 169 22.91 -32.76 -11.80
N MET A 170 22.38 -32.85 -13.03
CA MET A 170 22.19 -31.71 -13.92
C MET A 170 21.22 -30.68 -13.30
N VAL A 171 20.05 -31.12 -12.84
CA VAL A 171 19.01 -30.25 -12.25
C VAL A 171 19.53 -29.57 -10.99
N ASP A 172 20.16 -30.32 -10.09
CA ASP A 172 20.68 -29.79 -8.83
C ASP A 172 21.87 -28.84 -9.05
N THR A 173 22.76 -29.13 -10.00
CA THR A 173 23.88 -28.26 -10.36
C THR A 173 23.39 -26.93 -10.97
N ILE A 174 22.40 -26.98 -11.85
CA ILE A 174 21.82 -25.76 -12.43
C ILE A 174 21.10 -24.97 -11.37
N ALA A 175 20.29 -25.61 -10.52
CA ALA A 175 19.58 -24.95 -9.42
C ALA A 175 20.54 -24.20 -8.47
N ALA A 176 21.68 -24.83 -8.14
CA ALA A 176 22.70 -24.23 -7.29
C ALA A 176 23.37 -22.98 -7.90
N ASN A 177 23.27 -22.78 -9.21
CA ASN A 177 23.89 -21.65 -9.93
C ASN A 177 22.88 -20.64 -10.52
N LEU A 178 21.57 -20.81 -10.24
CA LEU A 178 20.56 -19.83 -10.58
C LEU A 178 20.41 -18.80 -9.46
N PRO A 179 20.13 -17.53 -9.78
CA PRO A 179 19.81 -16.52 -8.79
C PRO A 179 18.40 -16.78 -8.24
N MET A 180 18.32 -17.43 -7.08
CA MET A 180 17.08 -17.70 -6.36
C MET A 180 17.17 -17.11 -4.96
N ASP A 181 16.02 -16.69 -4.40
CA ASP A 181 15.96 -16.38 -2.98
C ASP A 181 15.97 -17.67 -2.14
N TYR A 182 16.18 -17.51 -0.85
CA TYR A 182 16.34 -18.65 0.06
C TYR A 182 15.06 -19.50 0.20
N GLU A 183 13.87 -18.88 0.07
CA GLU A 183 12.58 -19.58 0.15
C GLU A 183 12.36 -20.46 -1.08
N ASP A 184 12.70 -19.95 -2.26
CA ASP A 184 12.59 -20.70 -3.51
C ASP A 184 13.64 -21.81 -3.59
N THR A 185 14.85 -21.55 -3.08
CA THR A 185 15.87 -22.58 -2.95
C THR A 185 15.43 -23.70 -2.02
N GLN A 186 14.74 -23.37 -0.94
CA GLN A 186 14.16 -24.36 -0.01
C GLN A 186 13.07 -25.20 -0.68
N LYS A 187 12.19 -24.59 -1.50
CA LYS A 187 11.16 -25.34 -2.26
C LYS A 187 11.80 -26.36 -3.20
N VAL A 188 12.87 -25.98 -3.91
CA VAL A 188 13.62 -26.92 -4.78
C VAL A 188 14.27 -28.04 -3.96
N LEU A 189 14.73 -27.73 -2.74
CA LEU A 189 15.30 -28.75 -1.85
C LEU A 189 14.23 -29.73 -1.36
N GLU A 190 13.02 -29.26 -1.09
CA GLU A 190 11.88 -30.06 -0.60
C GLU A 190 11.24 -30.95 -1.67
N GLU A 191 11.31 -30.53 -2.94
CA GLU A 191 10.75 -31.33 -4.01
C GLU A 191 11.58 -32.57 -4.28
N GLN A 192 10.97 -33.74 -4.10
CA GLN A 192 11.61 -35.04 -4.29
C GLN A 192 11.34 -35.65 -5.68
N ASP A 193 10.29 -35.20 -6.37
CA ASP A 193 9.99 -35.64 -7.73
C ASP A 193 10.96 -35.00 -8.72
N ILE A 194 11.78 -35.83 -9.35
CA ILE A 194 12.85 -35.38 -10.26
C ILE A 194 12.28 -34.68 -11.50
N LEU A 195 11.12 -35.14 -12.01
CA LEU A 195 10.51 -34.51 -13.18
C LEU A 195 9.92 -33.16 -12.84
N GLN A 196 9.26 -33.05 -11.70
CA GLN A 196 8.75 -31.76 -11.23
C GLN A 196 9.88 -30.74 -11.03
N ARG A 197 11.00 -31.17 -10.44
CA ARG A 197 12.19 -30.30 -10.32
C ARG A 197 12.76 -29.90 -11.67
N TYR A 198 12.81 -30.83 -12.62
CA TYR A 198 13.28 -30.57 -13.99
C TYR A 198 12.42 -29.50 -14.66
N GLU A 199 11.10 -29.62 -14.55
CA GLU A 199 10.15 -28.61 -15.08
C GLU A 199 10.33 -27.25 -14.40
N ASP A 200 10.36 -27.21 -13.07
CA ASP A 200 10.49 -25.97 -12.28
C ASP A 200 11.81 -25.26 -12.60
N ILE A 201 12.92 -25.99 -12.66
CA ILE A 201 14.24 -25.42 -13.01
C ILE A 201 14.29 -24.95 -14.46
N SER A 202 13.71 -25.70 -15.38
CA SER A 202 13.63 -25.32 -16.80
C SER A 202 12.84 -24.02 -16.95
N LEU A 203 11.69 -23.90 -16.29
CA LEU A 203 10.86 -22.70 -16.31
C LEU A 203 11.60 -21.49 -15.70
N ARG A 204 12.32 -21.69 -14.60
CA ARG A 204 13.13 -20.65 -13.97
C ARG A 204 14.25 -20.17 -14.89
N VAL A 205 14.97 -21.05 -15.55
CA VAL A 205 16.01 -20.67 -16.54
C VAL A 205 15.41 -19.83 -17.65
N VAL A 206 14.25 -20.21 -18.19
CA VAL A 206 13.55 -19.43 -19.23
C VAL A 206 13.15 -18.04 -18.73
N ASN A 207 12.64 -17.95 -17.50
CA ASN A 207 12.26 -16.66 -16.92
C ASN A 207 13.48 -15.76 -16.70
N GLU A 208 14.59 -16.30 -16.18
CA GLU A 208 15.84 -15.56 -16.01
C GLU A 208 16.39 -15.07 -17.35
N MET A 209 16.30 -15.88 -18.40
CA MET A 209 16.69 -15.45 -19.76
C MET A 209 15.84 -14.28 -20.24
N ARG A 210 14.54 -14.25 -19.94
CA ARG A 210 13.66 -13.10 -20.27
C ARG A 210 14.07 -11.86 -19.52
N VAL A 211 14.36 -11.99 -18.22
CA VAL A 211 14.83 -10.87 -17.39
C VAL A 211 16.14 -10.29 -17.93
N LEU A 212 17.10 -11.16 -18.30
CA LEU A 212 18.36 -10.73 -18.88
C LEU A 212 18.17 -10.04 -20.24
N SER A 213 17.27 -10.55 -21.09
CA SER A 213 16.96 -9.92 -22.38
C SER A 213 16.36 -8.54 -22.23
N VAL A 214 15.41 -8.35 -21.28
CA VAL A 214 14.85 -7.02 -20.97
C VAL A 214 15.92 -6.08 -20.42
N LYS A 215 16.80 -6.60 -19.56
CA LYS A 215 17.92 -5.81 -19.00
C LYS A 215 18.88 -5.36 -20.09
N GLU A 216 19.21 -6.22 -21.03
CA GLU A 216 20.09 -5.92 -22.17
C GLU A 216 19.46 -4.84 -23.09
N GLU A 217 18.15 -4.98 -23.39
CA GLU A 217 17.41 -3.98 -24.16
C GLU A 217 17.39 -2.62 -23.47
N LEU A 218 17.15 -2.61 -22.14
CA LEU A 218 17.19 -1.39 -21.34
C LEU A 218 18.60 -0.77 -21.33
N GLN A 219 19.65 -1.59 -21.16
CA GLN A 219 21.03 -1.13 -21.19
C GLN A 219 21.40 -0.56 -22.56
N LYS A 220 20.93 -1.18 -23.65
CA LYS A 220 21.12 -0.67 -25.00
C LYS A 220 20.44 0.67 -25.20
N LYS A 221 19.18 0.81 -24.76
CA LYS A 221 18.45 2.10 -24.79
C LYS A 221 19.13 3.18 -23.93
N VAL A 222 19.65 2.81 -22.76
CA VAL A 222 20.42 3.73 -21.92
C VAL A 222 21.73 4.12 -22.60
N LYS A 223 22.46 3.16 -23.17
CA LYS A 223 23.71 3.42 -23.90
C LYS A 223 23.48 4.31 -25.12
N GLU A 224 22.45 4.03 -25.92
CA GLU A 224 22.06 4.89 -27.06
C GLU A 224 21.72 6.32 -26.62
N ARG A 225 21.09 6.47 -25.46
CA ARG A 225 20.78 7.79 -24.86
C ARG A 225 22.04 8.49 -24.35
N VAL A 226 22.95 7.73 -23.74
CA VAL A 226 24.25 8.24 -23.28
C VAL A 226 25.12 8.61 -24.48
N ASP A 227 25.19 7.75 -25.49
CA ASP A 227 25.96 8.01 -26.72
C ASP A 227 25.40 9.22 -27.49
N LYS A 228 24.06 9.39 -27.50
CA LYS A 228 23.41 10.58 -28.05
C LYS A 228 23.79 11.84 -27.27
N ASN A 229 23.71 11.77 -25.94
CA ASN A 229 24.10 12.89 -25.07
C ASN A 229 25.61 13.20 -25.19
N GLN A 230 26.45 12.17 -25.31
CA GLN A 230 27.89 12.31 -25.47
C GLN A 230 28.24 12.89 -26.86
N ARG A 231 27.50 12.51 -27.90
CA ARG A 231 27.60 13.07 -29.22
C ARG A 231 27.13 14.54 -29.27
N GLU A 232 26.03 14.85 -28.59
CA GLU A 232 25.58 16.23 -28.38
C GLU A 232 26.60 17.04 -27.57
N TYR A 233 27.23 16.44 -26.57
CA TYR A 233 28.31 17.07 -25.81
C TYR A 233 29.55 17.32 -26.69
N ILE A 234 29.98 16.33 -27.48
CA ILE A 234 31.14 16.49 -28.42
C ILE A 234 30.82 17.55 -29.46
N LEU A 235 29.63 17.53 -30.05
CA LEU A 235 29.22 18.57 -31.01
C LEU A 235 29.15 19.97 -30.38
N ARG A 236 28.74 20.06 -29.11
CA ARG A 236 28.78 21.31 -28.34
C ARG A 236 30.23 21.75 -28.05
N GLU A 237 31.10 20.80 -27.75
CA GLU A 237 32.54 21.09 -27.52
C GLU A 237 33.27 21.44 -28.82
N GLU A 238 32.94 20.80 -29.95
CA GLU A 238 33.41 21.21 -31.28
C GLU A 238 32.87 22.59 -31.67
N MET A 239 31.57 22.87 -31.40
CA MET A 239 31.04 24.23 -31.59
C MET A 239 31.70 25.24 -30.67
N LYS A 240 32.11 24.85 -29.46
CA LYS A 240 32.83 25.71 -28.54
C LYS A 240 34.24 26.00 -29.03
N LEU A 241 34.98 25.00 -29.50
CA LEU A 241 36.31 25.16 -30.10
C LEU A 241 36.25 26.03 -31.36
N ILE A 242 35.26 25.85 -32.21
CA ILE A 242 35.01 26.67 -33.39
C ILE A 242 34.70 28.13 -32.99
N ARG A 243 33.94 28.35 -31.92
CA ARG A 243 33.63 29.68 -31.38
C ARG A 243 34.85 30.32 -30.71
N GLU A 244 35.67 29.53 -29.98
CA GLU A 244 36.95 29.97 -29.41
C GLU A 244 37.94 30.38 -30.53
N GLU A 245 38.01 29.64 -31.65
CA GLU A 245 38.81 30.02 -32.84
C GLU A 245 38.24 31.24 -33.56
N LEU A 246 36.92 31.46 -33.49
CA LEU A 246 36.24 32.65 -34.03
C LEU A 246 36.29 33.85 -33.08
N GLY A 247 36.88 33.71 -31.87
CA GLY A 247 37.01 34.78 -30.87
C GLY A 247 35.72 35.09 -30.10
N GLU A 248 34.70 34.21 -30.16
CA GLU A 248 33.48 34.31 -29.37
C GLU A 248 33.65 33.55 -28.03
N ASP A 249 34.02 34.29 -26.99
CA ASP A 249 34.17 33.74 -25.61
C ASP A 249 32.78 33.43 -25.01
N THR A 250 32.28 32.20 -25.20
CA THR A 250 30.93 31.77 -24.81
C THR A 250 30.67 31.91 -23.32
N LEU A 251 31.68 31.77 -22.48
CA LEU A 251 31.52 31.89 -21.02
C LEU A 251 31.47 33.37 -20.60
N GLN A 252 32.11 34.25 -21.34
CA GLN A 252 31.99 35.68 -21.12
C GLN A 252 30.63 36.18 -21.58
N THR A 253 30.13 35.67 -22.69
CA THR A 253 28.77 35.93 -23.19
C THR A 253 27.70 35.43 -22.24
N ASP A 254 27.79 34.17 -21.72
CA ASP A 254 26.89 33.62 -20.72
C ASP A 254 26.86 34.48 -19.44
N ALA A 255 28.03 34.95 -19.00
CA ALA A 255 28.11 35.78 -17.80
C ALA A 255 27.48 37.16 -18.00
N GLU A 256 27.62 37.74 -19.20
CA GLU A 256 26.99 39.02 -19.58
C GLU A 256 25.48 38.86 -19.73
N GLU A 257 25.00 37.73 -20.30
CA GLU A 257 23.60 37.39 -20.39
C GLU A 257 22.98 37.24 -18.97
N PHE A 258 23.69 36.57 -18.07
CA PHE A 258 23.22 36.45 -16.67
C PHE A 258 23.19 37.79 -15.94
N GLU A 259 24.19 38.66 -16.15
CA GLU A 259 24.19 40.00 -15.57
C GLU A 259 23.03 40.86 -16.09
N GLN A 260 22.70 40.75 -17.37
CA GLN A 260 21.54 41.42 -17.94
C GLN A 260 20.24 40.83 -17.39
N ALA A 261 20.12 39.50 -17.35
CA ALA A 261 18.94 38.82 -16.79
C ALA A 261 18.69 39.19 -15.32
N VAL A 262 19.75 39.37 -14.50
CA VAL A 262 19.63 39.82 -13.11
C VAL A 262 19.14 41.28 -13.00
N LYS A 263 19.53 42.17 -13.94
CA LYS A 263 19.02 43.53 -13.96
C LYS A 263 17.52 43.55 -14.25
N ASP A 264 17.10 42.75 -15.22
CA ASP A 264 15.70 42.64 -15.65
C ASP A 264 14.83 41.81 -14.70
N LEU A 265 15.46 41.04 -13.80
CA LEU A 265 14.77 40.20 -12.84
C LEU A 265 13.99 41.02 -11.81
N ASP A 266 12.71 40.79 -11.69
CA ASP A 266 11.90 41.37 -10.62
C ASP A 266 12.02 40.52 -9.34
N ALA A 267 13.01 40.86 -8.49
CA ALA A 267 13.31 40.15 -7.25
C ALA A 267 13.85 41.09 -6.19
N SER A 268 13.90 40.64 -4.94
CA SER A 268 14.43 41.39 -3.81
C SER A 268 15.92 41.70 -3.97
N CYS A 269 16.38 42.74 -3.24
CA CYS A 269 17.79 43.14 -3.26
C CYS A 269 18.69 41.97 -2.81
N GLU A 270 18.30 41.19 -1.80
CA GLU A 270 19.04 40.03 -1.31
C GLU A 270 19.26 38.97 -2.39
N VAL A 271 18.22 38.67 -3.18
CA VAL A 271 18.30 37.71 -4.30
C VAL A 271 19.27 38.23 -5.38
N LYS A 272 19.17 39.51 -5.77
CA LYS A 272 20.05 40.12 -6.76
C LYS A 272 21.51 40.17 -6.31
N GLU A 273 21.76 40.50 -5.04
CA GLU A 273 23.11 40.45 -4.47
C GLU A 273 23.71 39.06 -4.44
N LYS A 274 22.88 38.06 -4.09
CA LYS A 274 23.32 36.65 -4.12
C LYS A 274 23.66 36.21 -5.53
N LEU A 275 22.81 36.49 -6.50
CA LEU A 275 23.07 36.21 -7.92
C LEU A 275 24.34 36.92 -8.42
N ALA A 276 24.54 38.20 -8.10
CA ALA A 276 25.74 38.92 -8.48
C ALA A 276 27.02 38.31 -7.90
N LYS A 277 26.99 37.80 -6.67
CA LYS A 277 28.10 37.05 -6.05
C LYS A 277 28.37 35.74 -6.79
N GLU A 278 27.33 34.98 -7.12
CA GLU A 278 27.48 33.69 -7.84
C GLU A 278 27.94 33.91 -9.29
N ILE A 279 27.49 34.96 -9.97
CA ILE A 279 27.99 35.33 -11.33
C ILE A 279 29.47 35.73 -11.27
N LYS A 280 29.89 36.47 -10.23
CA LYS A 280 31.29 36.77 -10.01
C LYS A 280 32.11 35.49 -9.78
N ARG A 281 31.57 34.54 -9.02
CA ARG A 281 32.18 33.24 -8.82
C ARG A 281 32.24 32.44 -10.12
N PHE A 282 31.17 32.42 -10.91
CA PHE A 282 31.12 31.80 -12.23
C PHE A 282 32.25 32.34 -13.14
N LYS A 283 32.42 33.67 -13.18
CA LYS A 283 33.52 34.32 -13.93
C LYS A 283 34.91 33.88 -13.43
N SER A 284 35.10 33.69 -12.13
CA SER A 284 36.37 33.27 -11.54
C SER A 284 36.69 31.78 -11.69
N GLN A 285 35.69 30.93 -11.92
CA GLN A 285 35.83 29.48 -12.02
C GLN A 285 35.79 28.95 -13.47
N MET A 286 35.99 29.82 -14.46
CA MET A 286 36.01 29.46 -15.88
C MET A 286 37.01 28.36 -16.23
N ALA A 287 38.06 28.16 -15.41
CA ALA A 287 39.07 27.14 -15.61
C ALA A 287 38.66 25.71 -15.19
N SER A 288 37.53 25.56 -14.49
CA SER A 288 37.05 24.25 -13.99
C SER A 288 35.63 23.92 -14.53
N PRO A 289 35.52 23.18 -15.66
CA PRO A 289 34.22 22.90 -16.29
C PRO A 289 33.17 22.23 -15.39
N ALA A 290 33.59 21.36 -14.45
CA ALA A 290 32.68 20.67 -13.56
C ALA A 290 32.07 21.62 -12.49
N GLU A 291 32.86 22.54 -11.95
CA GLU A 291 32.39 23.53 -10.97
C GLU A 291 31.57 24.64 -11.62
N SER A 292 32.00 25.11 -12.81
CA SER A 292 31.25 26.12 -13.57
C SER A 292 29.86 25.63 -13.97
N GLY A 293 29.69 24.32 -14.30
CA GLY A 293 28.41 23.72 -14.61
C GLY A 293 27.45 23.73 -13.41
N VAL A 294 27.92 23.46 -12.18
CA VAL A 294 27.10 23.52 -10.97
C VAL A 294 26.66 24.96 -10.69
N VAL A 295 27.56 25.93 -10.78
CA VAL A 295 27.23 27.34 -10.56
C VAL A 295 26.27 27.85 -11.62
N ARG A 296 26.46 27.46 -12.89
CA ARG A 296 25.54 27.76 -13.99
C ARG A 296 24.12 27.29 -13.70
N THR A 297 23.96 25.99 -13.38
CA THR A 297 22.64 25.41 -13.07
C THR A 297 21.99 26.12 -11.88
N TYR A 298 22.77 26.52 -10.88
CA TYR A 298 22.30 27.30 -9.76
C TYR A 298 21.78 28.68 -10.19
N ILE A 299 22.54 29.43 -11.00
CA ILE A 299 22.14 30.75 -11.50
C ILE A 299 20.87 30.61 -12.35
N GLU A 300 20.83 29.66 -13.29
CA GLU A 300 19.66 29.40 -14.12
C GLU A 300 18.42 29.09 -13.25
N THR A 301 18.57 28.22 -12.24
CA THR A 301 17.48 27.90 -11.31
C THR A 301 16.97 29.13 -10.56
N MET A 302 17.88 30.00 -10.10
CA MET A 302 17.52 31.23 -9.38
C MET A 302 16.80 32.24 -10.30
N LEU A 303 17.21 32.32 -11.57
CA LEU A 303 16.60 33.21 -12.59
C LEU A 303 15.20 32.72 -13.00
N GLU A 304 15.00 31.41 -13.02
CA GLU A 304 13.69 30.78 -13.33
C GLU A 304 12.65 30.92 -12.21
N MET A 305 13.07 31.27 -10.99
CA MET A 305 12.17 31.43 -9.86
C MET A 305 11.25 32.66 -10.03
N PRO A 306 9.95 32.51 -9.77
CA PRO A 306 8.99 33.60 -9.91
C PRO A 306 8.95 34.50 -8.65
N TRP A 307 10.04 35.22 -8.37
CA TRP A 307 10.21 36.01 -7.14
C TRP A 307 9.03 36.95 -6.82
N ASN A 308 8.63 37.76 -7.81
CA ASN A 308 7.53 38.73 -7.66
C ASN A 308 6.42 38.58 -8.71
N LYS A 309 6.61 37.65 -9.68
CA LYS A 309 5.65 37.46 -10.76
C LYS A 309 4.34 36.84 -10.24
N ARG A 310 3.24 37.54 -10.40
CA ARG A 310 1.90 37.08 -9.97
C ARG A 310 1.00 36.78 -11.16
N CYS A 311 0.05 35.87 -11.00
CA CYS A 311 -1.09 35.76 -11.90
C CYS A 311 -2.24 36.65 -11.40
N GLU A 312 -3.04 37.14 -12.33
CA GLU A 312 -4.30 37.80 -12.02
C GLU A 312 -5.30 36.76 -11.48
N GLU A 313 -5.98 37.11 -10.38
CA GLU A 313 -6.94 36.23 -9.73
C GLU A 313 -8.35 36.58 -10.18
N ASN A 314 -9.14 35.55 -10.45
CA ASN A 314 -10.57 35.72 -10.59
C ASN A 314 -11.22 35.63 -9.19
N LEU A 315 -11.71 36.74 -8.69
CA LEU A 315 -12.33 36.86 -7.37
C LEU A 315 -13.88 36.81 -7.43
N ASP A 316 -14.45 36.28 -8.52
CA ASP A 316 -15.90 36.12 -8.65
C ASP A 316 -16.37 34.82 -7.97
N ILE A 317 -17.00 34.98 -6.78
CA ILE A 317 -17.57 33.86 -6.01
C ILE A 317 -18.66 33.12 -6.81
N LYS A 318 -19.43 33.82 -7.66
CA LYS A 318 -20.49 33.18 -8.44
C LYS A 318 -19.91 32.28 -9.51
N ALA A 319 -18.90 32.77 -10.23
CA ALA A 319 -18.17 31.97 -11.20
C ALA A 319 -17.49 30.75 -10.56
N ALA A 320 -16.93 30.94 -9.35
CA ALA A 320 -16.34 29.83 -8.58
C ALA A 320 -17.40 28.77 -8.20
N LYS A 321 -18.59 29.21 -7.76
CA LYS A 321 -19.69 28.30 -7.45
C LYS A 321 -20.16 27.53 -8.67
N GLU A 322 -20.39 28.21 -9.79
CA GLU A 322 -20.80 27.59 -11.05
C GLU A 322 -19.79 26.53 -11.52
N LYS A 323 -18.50 26.84 -11.45
CA LYS A 323 -17.43 25.91 -11.82
C LYS A 323 -17.40 24.67 -10.93
N LEU A 324 -17.53 24.85 -9.61
CA LEU A 324 -17.59 23.75 -8.65
C LEU A 324 -18.84 22.90 -8.85
N ASP A 325 -19.98 23.49 -9.20
CA ASP A 325 -21.23 22.77 -9.45
C ASP A 325 -21.21 22.01 -10.78
N GLU A 326 -20.52 22.55 -11.78
CA GLU A 326 -20.32 21.88 -13.08
C GLU A 326 -19.41 20.65 -12.95
N GLU A 327 -18.32 20.75 -12.20
CA GLU A 327 -17.29 19.70 -12.14
C GLU A 327 -17.51 18.68 -11.01
N HIS A 328 -18.32 19.02 -9.99
CA HIS A 328 -18.56 18.15 -8.83
C HIS A 328 -20.04 18.04 -8.52
N TYR A 329 -20.56 16.81 -8.60
CA TYR A 329 -21.92 16.53 -8.19
C TYR A 329 -22.00 16.29 -6.67
N GLY A 330 -22.97 16.89 -6.00
CA GLY A 330 -23.12 16.84 -4.55
C GLY A 330 -22.03 17.63 -3.83
N LEU A 331 -21.65 17.17 -2.63
CA LEU A 331 -20.65 17.80 -1.78
C LEU A 331 -20.99 19.25 -1.37
N GLU A 332 -22.28 19.56 -1.19
CA GLU A 332 -22.76 20.93 -0.94
C GLU A 332 -22.05 21.59 0.25
N LYS A 333 -21.94 20.88 1.39
CA LYS A 333 -21.22 21.40 2.57
C LYS A 333 -19.75 21.74 2.29
N VAL A 334 -19.10 20.92 1.46
CA VAL A 334 -17.67 21.13 1.08
C VAL A 334 -17.56 22.37 0.18
N LYS A 335 -18.46 22.50 -0.80
CA LYS A 335 -18.50 23.65 -1.70
C LYS A 335 -18.80 24.93 -0.93
N ASP A 336 -19.80 24.92 -0.04
CA ASP A 336 -20.16 26.09 0.76
C ASP A 336 -18.98 26.53 1.63
N ARG A 337 -18.28 25.62 2.29
CA ARG A 337 -17.07 25.94 3.07
C ARG A 337 -15.95 26.53 2.22
N ILE A 338 -15.74 26.00 1.01
CA ILE A 338 -14.77 26.57 0.07
C ILE A 338 -15.18 27.97 -0.36
N LEU A 339 -16.48 28.23 -0.60
CA LEU A 339 -16.98 29.55 -0.96
C LEU A 339 -16.90 30.54 0.19
N GLU A 340 -17.19 30.13 1.44
CA GLU A 340 -16.97 30.90 2.65
C GLU A 340 -15.50 31.31 2.80
N PHE A 341 -14.59 30.35 2.63
CA PHE A 341 -13.15 30.59 2.63
C PHE A 341 -12.73 31.62 1.57
N LEU A 342 -13.24 31.50 0.35
CA LEU A 342 -12.99 32.46 -0.73
C LEU A 342 -13.53 33.84 -0.39
N ALA A 343 -14.74 33.92 0.19
CA ALA A 343 -15.34 35.18 0.59
C ALA A 343 -14.50 35.93 1.64
N VAL A 344 -14.04 35.21 2.68
CA VAL A 344 -13.12 35.78 3.69
C VAL A 344 -11.83 36.27 3.04
N ARG A 345 -11.24 35.49 2.15
CA ARG A 345 -10.00 35.86 1.44
C ARG A 345 -10.17 37.13 0.60
N ILE A 346 -11.29 37.29 -0.08
CA ILE A 346 -11.60 38.47 -0.89
C ILE A 346 -11.73 39.74 0.01
N LEU A 347 -12.36 39.57 1.17
CA LEU A 347 -12.59 40.70 2.10
C LEU A 347 -11.30 41.09 2.85
N THR A 348 -10.43 40.15 3.13
CA THR A 348 -9.26 40.38 4.01
C THR A 348 -7.97 40.75 3.28
N SER A 349 -7.98 41.06 1.99
CA SER A 349 -6.86 41.47 1.07
C SER A 349 -5.40 41.20 1.53
N LYS A 350 -5.09 40.92 2.78
CA LYS A 350 -3.80 40.59 3.42
C LYS A 350 -3.94 39.74 4.70
N GLY A 351 -5.05 39.05 4.89
CA GLY A 351 -5.26 38.21 6.08
C GLY A 351 -4.51 36.90 6.02
N GLN A 352 -4.14 36.39 7.19
CA GLN A 352 -3.68 35.01 7.33
C GLN A 352 -4.75 34.09 6.75
N THR A 353 -4.40 33.40 5.67
CA THR A 353 -5.33 32.48 5.02
C THR A 353 -5.17 31.10 5.68
N PRO A 354 -6.19 30.56 6.35
CA PRO A 354 -6.11 29.23 6.90
C PRO A 354 -5.83 28.21 5.77
N ILE A 355 -5.17 27.12 6.12
CA ILE A 355 -4.85 26.07 5.16
C ILE A 355 -6.03 25.15 5.08
N LEU A 356 -6.56 24.93 3.89
CA LEU A 356 -7.64 23.96 3.69
C LEU A 356 -7.11 22.52 3.72
N CYS A 357 -7.66 21.69 4.60
CA CYS A 357 -7.38 20.26 4.66
C CYS A 357 -8.62 19.46 4.26
N LEU A 358 -8.56 18.83 3.09
CA LEU A 358 -9.63 17.96 2.60
C LEU A 358 -9.40 16.55 3.14
N ALA A 359 -10.13 16.15 4.18
CA ALA A 359 -10.00 14.85 4.83
C ALA A 359 -11.15 13.91 4.42
N GLY A 360 -10.84 12.64 4.16
CA GLY A 360 -11.87 11.65 3.86
C GLY A 360 -11.38 10.45 3.05
N PRO A 361 -12.24 9.48 2.77
CA PRO A 361 -11.86 8.25 2.11
C PRO A 361 -11.23 8.46 0.71
N PRO A 362 -10.45 7.49 0.22
CA PRO A 362 -9.86 7.59 -1.11
C PRO A 362 -10.95 7.56 -2.21
N GLY A 363 -10.71 8.31 -3.28
CA GLY A 363 -11.62 8.34 -4.44
C GLY A 363 -12.85 9.24 -4.31
N THR A 364 -12.93 10.07 -3.25
CA THR A 364 -14.03 11.03 -3.03
C THR A 364 -13.82 12.39 -3.68
N GLY A 365 -12.82 12.53 -4.56
CA GLY A 365 -12.64 13.75 -5.34
C GLY A 365 -11.79 14.84 -4.71
N LYS A 366 -11.11 14.61 -3.59
CA LYS A 366 -10.26 15.60 -2.89
C LYS A 366 -9.31 16.36 -3.82
N THR A 367 -8.52 15.63 -4.57
CA THR A 367 -7.53 16.21 -5.52
C THR A 367 -8.21 16.95 -6.68
N SER A 368 -9.37 16.50 -7.15
CA SER A 368 -10.11 17.17 -8.23
C SER A 368 -10.76 18.47 -7.75
N ILE A 369 -11.31 18.51 -6.54
CA ILE A 369 -11.84 19.74 -5.94
C ILE A 369 -10.76 20.81 -5.85
N ALA A 370 -9.55 20.46 -5.38
CA ALA A 370 -8.45 21.41 -5.30
C ALA A 370 -8.05 21.95 -6.70
N ARG A 371 -8.11 21.11 -7.75
CA ARG A 371 -7.88 21.56 -9.12
C ARG A 371 -8.97 22.51 -9.59
N SER A 372 -10.24 22.15 -9.40
CA SER A 372 -11.38 23.00 -9.79
C SER A 372 -11.35 24.36 -9.07
N LEU A 373 -10.92 24.36 -7.81
CA LEU A 373 -10.69 25.59 -7.05
C LEU A 373 -9.60 26.46 -7.69
N ALA A 374 -8.47 25.84 -8.10
CA ALA A 374 -7.40 26.58 -8.79
C ALA A 374 -7.89 27.18 -10.12
N GLU A 375 -8.62 26.40 -10.91
CA GLU A 375 -9.20 26.83 -12.18
C GLU A 375 -10.23 27.97 -11.98
N ALA A 376 -11.08 27.88 -10.94
CA ALA A 376 -12.06 28.90 -10.61
C ALA A 376 -11.41 30.22 -10.23
N LEU A 377 -10.28 30.17 -9.50
CA LEU A 377 -9.49 31.35 -9.11
C LEU A 377 -8.57 31.88 -10.22
N GLY A 378 -8.44 31.17 -11.34
CA GLY A 378 -7.46 31.51 -12.38
C GLY A 378 -6.00 31.32 -11.94
N ARG A 379 -5.73 30.55 -10.87
CA ARG A 379 -4.39 30.29 -10.36
C ARG A 379 -3.77 29.05 -10.99
N PRO A 380 -2.47 29.08 -11.34
CA PRO A 380 -1.75 27.88 -11.70
C PRO A 380 -1.83 26.83 -10.59
N TYR A 381 -2.15 25.59 -10.97
CA TYR A 381 -2.26 24.45 -10.06
C TYR A 381 -0.97 23.64 -10.07
N VAL A 382 -0.40 23.40 -8.89
CA VAL A 382 0.75 22.52 -8.72
C VAL A 382 0.47 21.50 -7.63
N ARG A 383 0.78 20.23 -7.89
CA ARG A 383 0.59 19.13 -6.95
C ARG A 383 1.93 18.59 -6.48
N ILE A 384 2.09 18.48 -5.17
CA ILE A 384 3.20 17.81 -4.51
C ILE A 384 2.64 16.59 -3.77
N SER A 385 3.05 15.38 -4.17
CA SER A 385 2.71 14.18 -3.42
C SER A 385 3.67 14.02 -2.26
N LEU A 386 3.13 13.98 -1.04
CA LEU A 386 3.89 13.77 0.19
C LEU A 386 3.95 12.29 0.59
N GLY A 387 3.17 11.42 -0.07
CA GLY A 387 3.20 9.98 0.18
C GLY A 387 4.57 9.38 -0.14
N GLY A 388 5.24 8.85 0.90
CA GLY A 388 6.58 8.25 0.78
C GLY A 388 7.76 9.20 0.96
N VAL A 389 7.51 10.48 1.27
CA VAL A 389 8.56 11.44 1.68
C VAL A 389 9.05 11.05 3.08
N ARG A 390 10.37 10.88 3.22
CA ARG A 390 11.02 10.44 4.46
C ARG A 390 12.10 11.39 4.96
N ASP A 391 12.58 12.28 4.10
CA ASP A 391 13.71 13.17 4.38
C ASP A 391 13.25 14.64 4.28
N GLU A 392 13.59 15.44 5.28
CA GLU A 392 13.39 16.89 5.27
C GLU A 392 14.01 17.54 4.02
N ALA A 393 15.12 17.01 3.54
CA ALA A 393 15.79 17.51 2.34
C ALA A 393 14.94 17.41 1.06
N GLU A 394 13.95 16.51 1.01
CA GLU A 394 13.01 16.51 -0.10
C GLU A 394 12.12 17.76 -0.13
N ILE A 395 11.78 18.32 1.04
CA ILE A 395 10.95 19.52 1.17
C ILE A 395 11.80 20.79 0.99
N ARG A 396 12.97 20.85 1.69
CA ARG A 396 13.84 22.03 1.78
C ARG A 396 15.02 22.02 0.81
N GLY A 397 15.21 20.94 0.06
CA GLY A 397 16.37 20.80 -0.83
C GLY A 397 17.67 20.42 -0.13
N HIS A 398 18.66 20.09 -0.91
CA HIS A 398 20.02 19.75 -0.46
C HIS A 398 20.94 20.96 -0.57
N ARG A 399 21.88 21.09 0.35
CA ARG A 399 22.89 22.16 0.25
C ARG A 399 23.64 22.04 -1.07
N LYS A 400 23.78 23.14 -1.78
CA LYS A 400 24.39 23.23 -3.13
C LYS A 400 25.84 22.72 -3.21
N THR A 401 26.50 22.51 -2.08
CA THR A 401 27.87 21.98 -2.01
C THR A 401 27.96 20.48 -2.27
N TYR A 402 26.86 19.76 -2.25
CA TYR A 402 26.83 18.31 -2.54
C TYR A 402 26.68 18.06 -4.05
N VAL A 403 27.38 17.05 -4.55
CA VAL A 403 27.23 16.59 -5.94
C VAL A 403 25.80 16.03 -6.12
N GLY A 404 25.09 16.59 -7.11
CA GLY A 404 23.70 16.21 -7.34
C GLY A 404 22.68 16.96 -6.47
N ALA A 405 23.08 18.02 -5.77
CA ALA A 405 22.15 18.86 -5.01
C ALA A 405 21.04 19.44 -5.91
N MET A 406 19.83 19.45 -5.39
CA MET A 406 18.64 19.95 -6.07
C MET A 406 17.80 20.81 -5.12
N PRO A 407 17.03 21.78 -5.65
CA PRO A 407 16.02 22.49 -4.86
C PRO A 407 14.99 21.54 -4.26
N GLY A 408 14.42 21.92 -3.14
CA GLY A 408 13.32 21.18 -2.52
C GLY A 408 12.07 21.17 -3.39
N ARG A 409 11.14 20.29 -3.06
CA ARG A 409 9.86 20.12 -3.79
C ARG A 409 9.03 21.39 -3.80
N ILE A 410 9.08 22.20 -2.73
CA ILE A 410 8.36 23.49 -2.64
C ILE A 410 8.92 24.50 -3.63
N ALA A 411 10.24 24.72 -3.64
CA ALA A 411 10.90 25.62 -4.57
C ALA A 411 10.72 25.16 -6.02
N THR A 412 10.87 23.86 -6.28
CA THR A 412 10.64 23.26 -7.60
C THR A 412 9.19 23.45 -8.07
N ALA A 413 8.22 23.33 -7.19
CA ALA A 413 6.80 23.54 -7.48
C ALA A 413 6.53 25.01 -7.86
N LEU A 414 7.11 25.98 -7.15
CA LEU A 414 7.02 27.40 -7.48
C LEU A 414 7.64 27.70 -8.84
N ARG A 415 8.82 27.18 -9.11
CA ARG A 415 9.49 27.32 -10.41
C ARG A 415 8.61 26.82 -11.54
N ASN A 416 7.99 25.64 -11.37
CA ASN A 416 7.10 25.04 -12.37
C ASN A 416 5.80 25.83 -12.54
N ALA A 417 5.28 26.44 -11.48
CA ALA A 417 4.11 27.32 -11.51
C ALA A 417 4.36 28.62 -12.28
N LYS A 418 5.60 29.09 -12.35
CA LYS A 418 6.03 30.35 -12.97
C LYS A 418 5.36 31.60 -12.38
N VAL A 419 4.71 31.49 -11.24
CA VAL A 419 4.05 32.58 -10.50
C VAL A 419 4.27 32.40 -9.00
N LYS A 420 4.25 33.52 -8.26
CA LYS A 420 4.43 33.57 -6.80
C LYS A 420 3.19 33.09 -6.04
N ASN A 421 2.00 33.26 -6.63
CA ASN A 421 0.70 32.99 -6.01
C ASN A 421 -0.05 31.79 -6.60
N PRO A 422 0.59 30.59 -6.79
CA PRO A 422 -0.11 29.41 -7.27
C PRO A 422 -1.04 28.83 -6.21
N LEU A 423 -1.92 27.93 -6.61
CA LEU A 423 -2.52 26.95 -5.69
C LEU A 423 -1.60 25.73 -5.63
N MET A 424 -1.10 25.42 -4.44
CA MET A 424 -0.21 24.30 -4.18
C MET A 424 -0.93 23.22 -3.39
N LEU A 425 -1.17 22.08 -4.01
CA LEU A 425 -1.77 20.92 -3.36
C LEU A 425 -0.70 20.02 -2.76
N LEU A 426 -0.72 19.88 -1.45
CA LEU A 426 0.06 18.91 -0.69
C LEU A 426 -0.78 17.65 -0.49
N ASP A 427 -0.57 16.68 -1.36
CA ASP A 427 -1.41 15.48 -1.43
C ASP A 427 -0.89 14.36 -0.52
N GLU A 428 -1.79 13.68 0.18
CA GLU A 428 -1.50 12.56 1.10
C GLU A 428 -0.58 12.94 2.28
N ILE A 429 -0.89 14.05 2.98
CA ILE A 429 -0.09 14.52 4.14
C ILE A 429 -0.10 13.51 5.30
N ASP A 430 -1.12 12.68 5.40
CA ASP A 430 -1.27 11.60 6.38
C ASP A 430 -0.28 10.44 6.19
N LYS A 431 0.40 10.37 5.04
CA LYS A 431 1.37 9.32 4.71
C LYS A 431 2.84 9.75 4.84
N VAL A 432 3.07 10.91 5.40
CA VAL A 432 4.43 11.37 5.74
C VAL A 432 4.93 10.53 6.92
N SER A 433 6.10 9.92 6.78
CA SER A 433 6.69 9.09 7.83
C SER A 433 7.57 9.90 8.77
N ASN A 434 7.50 9.58 10.08
CA ASN A 434 8.43 10.07 11.09
C ASN A 434 9.58 9.07 11.23
N ASP A 435 10.54 9.09 10.31
CA ASP A 435 11.74 8.27 10.44
C ASP A 435 12.89 9.04 11.09
N TYR A 436 13.82 8.31 11.71
CA TYR A 436 14.98 8.81 12.46
C TYR A 436 15.94 9.77 11.71
N LYS A 437 15.71 10.09 10.44
CA LYS A 437 16.64 10.85 9.59
C LYS A 437 16.27 12.31 9.34
N GLY A 438 15.24 12.83 9.94
CA GLY A 438 14.85 14.23 9.80
C GLY A 438 13.35 14.43 10.10
N ASP A 439 13.00 15.57 10.66
CA ASP A 439 11.63 15.89 11.00
C ASP A 439 10.93 16.56 9.80
N THR A 440 10.43 15.75 8.87
CA THR A 440 9.68 16.24 7.69
C THR A 440 8.48 17.09 8.09
N PHE A 441 7.85 16.79 9.24
CA PHE A 441 6.74 17.60 9.76
C PHE A 441 7.19 18.98 10.22
N SER A 442 8.38 19.13 10.79
CA SER A 442 8.93 20.45 11.14
C SER A 442 9.16 21.32 9.90
N ALA A 443 9.64 20.71 8.80
CA ALA A 443 9.78 21.43 7.53
C ALA A 443 8.41 21.88 6.98
N LEU A 444 7.39 21.02 7.07
CA LEU A 444 6.04 21.36 6.66
C LEU A 444 5.39 22.42 7.56
N LEU A 445 5.69 22.42 8.86
CA LEU A 445 5.23 23.45 9.79
C LEU A 445 5.74 24.84 9.35
N GLU A 446 7.02 24.98 8.98
CA GLU A 446 7.53 26.26 8.50
C GLU A 446 6.88 26.69 7.17
N VAL A 447 6.65 25.75 6.25
CA VAL A 447 5.97 26.04 4.98
C VAL A 447 4.54 26.49 5.18
N LEU A 448 3.86 25.87 6.13
CA LEU A 448 2.43 26.05 6.36
C LEU A 448 2.11 27.11 7.44
N ASP A 449 3.09 27.58 8.18
CA ASP A 449 2.90 28.62 9.17
C ASP A 449 2.89 30.00 8.52
N SER A 450 1.74 30.67 8.50
CA SER A 450 1.57 32.00 7.93
C SER A 450 2.40 33.10 8.63
N GLU A 451 2.94 32.83 9.82
CA GLU A 451 3.82 33.78 10.53
C GLU A 451 5.31 33.62 10.12
N GLN A 452 5.66 32.50 9.50
CA GLN A 452 7.04 32.17 9.17
C GLN A 452 7.28 31.93 7.67
N ASN A 453 6.24 31.59 6.91
CA ASN A 453 6.37 31.18 5.51
C ASN A 453 6.76 32.32 4.54
N ASP A 454 6.70 33.57 4.97
CA ASP A 454 7.23 34.74 4.22
C ASP A 454 8.77 34.71 4.10
N LYS A 455 9.44 33.91 4.93
CA LYS A 455 10.91 33.77 4.99
C LYS A 455 11.37 32.34 4.87
N PHE A 456 10.58 31.50 4.22
CA PHE A 456 10.97 30.10 3.99
C PHE A 456 12.31 30.01 3.29
N ARG A 457 13.22 29.16 3.81
CA ARG A 457 14.56 28.97 3.22
C ARG A 457 14.73 27.56 2.67
N ASP A 458 14.90 27.51 1.36
CA ASP A 458 15.37 26.30 0.69
C ASP A 458 16.90 26.20 0.83
N HIS A 459 17.40 25.03 1.19
CA HIS A 459 18.83 24.79 1.42
C HIS A 459 19.68 24.89 0.16
N TYR A 460 19.08 24.66 -1.02
CA TYR A 460 19.76 24.83 -2.30
C TYR A 460 19.83 26.29 -2.69
N LEU A 461 18.74 27.02 -2.60
CA LEU A 461 18.68 28.42 -3.02
C LEU A 461 19.35 29.37 -2.01
N GLU A 462 19.34 29.03 -0.72
CA GLU A 462 19.97 29.79 0.38
C GLU A 462 19.47 31.24 0.56
N VAL A 463 18.37 31.60 -0.09
CA VAL A 463 17.71 32.90 0.03
C VAL A 463 16.27 32.71 0.50
N PRO A 464 15.67 33.68 1.20
CA PRO A 464 14.28 33.55 1.63
C PRO A 464 13.33 33.60 0.43
N ILE A 465 12.35 32.70 0.45
CA ILE A 465 11.26 32.60 -0.50
C ILE A 465 9.98 32.99 0.24
N ASP A 466 9.26 33.94 -0.28
CA ASP A 466 7.99 34.36 0.29
C ASP A 466 6.86 33.45 -0.23
N LEU A 467 6.34 32.61 0.66
CA LEU A 467 5.24 31.69 0.40
C LEU A 467 3.88 32.23 0.87
N SER A 468 3.82 33.46 1.39
CA SER A 468 2.60 34.02 1.99
C SER A 468 1.42 34.17 1.02
N GLU A 469 1.72 34.27 -0.29
CA GLU A 469 0.70 34.38 -1.33
C GLU A 469 0.28 33.05 -1.94
N VAL A 470 1.00 31.96 -1.61
CA VAL A 470 0.65 30.61 -2.05
C VAL A 470 -0.64 30.16 -1.37
N LEU A 471 -1.58 29.65 -2.13
CA LEU A 471 -2.77 29.02 -1.58
C LEU A 471 -2.48 27.54 -1.33
N PHE A 472 -2.20 27.18 -0.09
CA PHE A 472 -1.99 25.78 0.29
C PHE A 472 -3.31 25.07 0.51
N VAL A 473 -3.44 23.91 -0.14
CA VAL A 473 -4.51 22.94 0.10
C VAL A 473 -3.85 21.61 0.41
N THR A 474 -4.30 20.94 1.44
CA THR A 474 -3.79 19.61 1.83
C THR A 474 -4.87 18.56 1.64
N THR A 475 -4.46 17.32 1.40
CA THR A 475 -5.39 16.17 1.43
C THR A 475 -4.91 15.11 2.39
N ALA A 476 -5.85 14.48 3.08
CA ALA A 476 -5.60 13.35 3.96
C ALA A 476 -6.68 12.28 3.80
N ASN A 477 -6.34 11.02 4.03
CA ASN A 477 -7.33 9.96 4.15
C ASN A 477 -7.77 9.77 5.60
N THR A 478 -6.87 10.02 6.55
CA THR A 478 -7.12 9.99 8.00
C THR A 478 -6.43 11.18 8.67
N LEU A 479 -7.04 11.69 9.73
CA LEU A 479 -6.45 12.78 10.53
C LEU A 479 -5.57 12.25 11.68
N GLN A 480 -5.69 10.98 12.03
CA GLN A 480 -5.07 10.39 13.22
C GLN A 480 -3.54 10.38 13.17
N THR A 481 -2.96 10.30 11.98
CA THR A 481 -1.51 10.24 11.78
C THR A 481 -0.86 11.62 11.64
N ILE A 482 -1.68 12.68 11.53
CA ILE A 482 -1.19 14.06 11.37
C ILE A 482 -0.92 14.63 12.77
N PRO A 483 0.27 15.20 13.02
CA PRO A 483 0.58 15.84 14.29
C PRO A 483 -0.36 17.00 14.61
N ARG A 484 -0.79 17.11 15.88
CA ARG A 484 -1.69 18.18 16.34
C ARG A 484 -1.24 19.59 15.95
N PRO A 485 0.05 19.97 16.07
CA PRO A 485 0.49 21.32 15.69
C PRO A 485 0.23 21.68 14.22
N LEU A 486 0.18 20.68 13.31
CA LEU A 486 -0.22 20.90 11.94
C LEU A 486 -1.74 21.02 11.79
N LEU A 487 -2.49 20.16 12.47
CA LEU A 487 -3.95 20.20 12.45
C LEU A 487 -4.50 21.52 12.98
N ASP A 488 -3.89 22.08 14.02
CA ASP A 488 -4.29 23.36 14.61
C ASP A 488 -4.16 24.56 13.63
N ARG A 489 -3.37 24.42 12.57
CA ARG A 489 -3.19 25.42 11.51
C ARG A 489 -4.09 25.19 10.29
N MET A 490 -4.82 24.08 10.28
CA MET A 490 -5.62 23.66 9.14
C MET A 490 -7.10 23.81 9.43
N GLU A 491 -7.84 24.33 8.47
CA GLU A 491 -9.29 24.22 8.44
C GLU A 491 -9.65 22.87 7.79
N VAL A 492 -10.10 21.93 8.63
CA VAL A 492 -10.44 20.59 8.20
C VAL A 492 -11.84 20.57 7.61
N ILE A 493 -11.94 20.16 6.35
CA ILE A 493 -13.21 19.91 5.65
C ILE A 493 -13.33 18.40 5.43
N GLU A 494 -14.27 17.78 6.14
CA GLU A 494 -14.52 16.35 6.02
C GLU A 494 -15.34 16.04 4.76
N ILE A 495 -14.81 15.15 3.93
CA ILE A 495 -15.47 14.64 2.74
C ILE A 495 -15.94 13.22 3.02
N ASN A 496 -17.23 13.06 3.12
CA ASN A 496 -17.89 11.80 3.39
C ASN A 496 -17.98 10.89 2.15
N SER A 497 -18.37 9.64 2.38
CA SER A 497 -18.66 8.68 1.32
C SER A 497 -19.81 9.15 0.43
N TYR A 498 -19.72 8.82 -0.86
CA TYR A 498 -20.83 9.05 -1.80
C TYR A 498 -21.94 8.04 -1.60
N THR A 499 -23.18 8.51 -1.70
CA THR A 499 -24.36 7.66 -1.83
C THR A 499 -24.35 6.94 -3.17
N GLU A 500 -25.14 5.89 -3.30
CA GLU A 500 -25.31 5.17 -4.59
C GLU A 500 -25.77 6.10 -5.69
N ASN A 501 -26.76 6.98 -5.42
CA ASN A 501 -27.28 7.93 -6.37
C ASN A 501 -26.23 8.96 -6.81
N GLU A 502 -25.44 9.49 -5.88
CA GLU A 502 -24.30 10.37 -6.19
C GLU A 502 -23.29 9.66 -7.09
N LYS A 503 -22.91 8.41 -6.79
CA LYS A 503 -22.00 7.61 -7.64
C LYS A 503 -22.52 7.44 -9.06
N ILE A 504 -23.83 7.20 -9.23
CA ILE A 504 -24.46 7.06 -10.55
C ILE A 504 -24.41 8.39 -11.31
N HIS A 505 -24.73 9.50 -10.66
CA HIS A 505 -24.67 10.82 -11.29
C HIS A 505 -23.25 11.23 -11.66
N ILE A 506 -22.28 11.00 -10.77
CA ILE A 506 -20.86 11.22 -11.05
C ILE A 506 -20.40 10.36 -12.22
N ALA A 507 -20.82 9.08 -12.25
CA ALA A 507 -20.48 8.18 -13.35
C ALA A 507 -21.02 8.70 -14.68
N GLN A 508 -22.28 9.13 -14.73
CA GLN A 508 -22.92 9.61 -15.96
C GLN A 508 -22.35 10.94 -16.45
N ARG A 509 -22.14 11.92 -15.54
CA ARG A 509 -21.71 13.27 -15.92
C ARG A 509 -20.22 13.39 -16.18
N HIS A 510 -19.40 12.62 -15.45
CA HIS A 510 -17.95 12.83 -15.44
C HIS A 510 -17.14 11.59 -15.83
N LEU A 511 -17.43 10.40 -15.24
CA LEU A 511 -16.56 9.24 -15.47
C LEU A 511 -16.74 8.64 -16.87
N ILE A 512 -17.97 8.47 -17.33
CA ILE A 512 -18.23 7.89 -18.65
C ILE A 512 -17.65 8.76 -19.77
N PRO A 513 -17.92 10.06 -19.87
CA PRO A 513 -17.33 10.92 -20.90
C PRO A 513 -15.81 10.92 -20.87
N LYS A 514 -15.22 10.97 -19.66
CA LYS A 514 -13.77 10.90 -19.46
C LYS A 514 -13.19 9.59 -19.96
N GLN A 515 -13.82 8.45 -19.63
CA GLN A 515 -13.36 7.13 -20.04
C GLN A 515 -13.56 6.88 -21.52
N LEU A 516 -14.67 7.33 -22.11
CA LEU A 516 -14.88 7.27 -23.55
C LEU A 516 -13.78 8.01 -24.31
N LYS A 517 -13.52 9.26 -23.93
CA LYS A 517 -12.45 10.08 -24.51
C LYS A 517 -11.08 9.42 -24.40
N SER A 518 -10.75 8.86 -23.24
CA SER A 518 -9.44 8.24 -22.99
C SER A 518 -9.23 6.92 -23.75
N HIS A 519 -10.33 6.26 -24.17
CA HIS A 519 -10.30 5.01 -24.93
C HIS A 519 -10.66 5.20 -26.42
N GLY A 520 -10.81 6.44 -26.90
CA GLY A 520 -11.10 6.73 -28.31
C GLY A 520 -12.49 6.32 -28.77
N LEU A 521 -13.46 6.24 -27.84
CA LEU A 521 -14.85 5.91 -28.11
C LEU A 521 -15.73 7.15 -28.08
N SER A 522 -16.79 7.16 -28.90
CA SER A 522 -17.84 8.18 -28.84
C SER A 522 -19.06 7.69 -28.04
N GLU A 523 -19.91 8.63 -27.62
CA GLU A 523 -21.18 8.32 -26.93
C GLU A 523 -22.16 7.52 -27.81
N GLU A 524 -22.03 7.66 -29.13
CA GLU A 524 -22.82 6.88 -30.10
C GLU A 524 -22.38 5.42 -30.18
N GLN A 525 -21.08 5.15 -29.92
CA GLN A 525 -20.52 3.81 -30.02
C GLN A 525 -20.69 2.99 -28.73
N LEU A 526 -20.74 3.63 -27.58
CA LEU A 526 -20.92 2.93 -26.29
C LEU A 526 -21.89 3.69 -25.39
N SER A 527 -22.94 3.02 -24.96
CA SER A 527 -23.87 3.53 -23.94
C SER A 527 -24.03 2.54 -22.79
N ILE A 528 -24.01 3.07 -21.56
CA ILE A 528 -24.19 2.27 -20.34
C ILE A 528 -25.50 2.70 -19.68
N SER A 529 -26.42 1.77 -19.48
CA SER A 529 -27.73 2.08 -18.89
C SER A 529 -27.61 2.44 -17.41
N LYS A 530 -28.52 3.28 -16.88
CA LYS A 530 -28.57 3.66 -15.47
C LYS A 530 -28.65 2.44 -14.54
N LYS A 531 -29.44 1.41 -14.90
CA LYS A 531 -29.53 0.15 -14.14
C LYS A 531 -28.23 -0.62 -14.13
N ALA A 532 -27.48 -0.62 -15.25
CA ALA A 532 -26.16 -1.23 -15.28
C ALA A 532 -25.17 -0.48 -14.38
N LEU A 533 -25.18 0.86 -14.39
CA LEU A 533 -24.36 1.67 -13.49
C LEU A 533 -24.68 1.41 -12.02
N GLN A 534 -25.96 1.32 -11.69
CA GLN A 534 -26.42 0.97 -10.36
C GLN A 534 -25.86 -0.38 -9.93
N LYS A 535 -25.98 -1.39 -10.77
CA LYS A 535 -25.45 -2.72 -10.51
C LYS A 535 -23.93 -2.72 -10.40
N ILE A 536 -23.21 -1.93 -11.22
CA ILE A 536 -21.75 -1.79 -11.09
C ILE A 536 -21.39 -1.19 -9.73
N ALA A 537 -22.05 -0.11 -9.33
CA ALA A 537 -21.79 0.58 -8.09
C ALA A 537 -22.08 -0.26 -6.83
N THR A 538 -23.05 -1.18 -6.90
CA THR A 538 -23.47 -2.00 -5.74
C THR A 538 -22.78 -3.35 -5.68
N VAL A 539 -22.67 -4.06 -6.81
CA VAL A 539 -22.28 -5.48 -6.82
C VAL A 539 -20.85 -5.72 -7.33
N TYR A 540 -20.31 -4.81 -8.14
CA TYR A 540 -18.95 -4.94 -8.68
C TYR A 540 -17.92 -4.02 -8.02
N THR A 541 -18.38 -3.05 -7.20
CA THR A 541 -17.50 -2.15 -6.44
C THR A 541 -17.95 -2.03 -5.00
N ARG A 542 -16.97 -1.96 -4.09
CA ARG A 542 -17.20 -1.70 -2.67
C ARG A 542 -16.19 -0.66 -2.24
N GLU A 543 -16.60 0.60 -2.27
CA GLU A 543 -15.74 1.74 -1.99
C GLU A 543 -16.54 2.95 -1.52
N ALA A 544 -15.93 3.79 -0.72
CA ALA A 544 -16.50 5.07 -0.29
C ALA A 544 -16.61 6.09 -1.44
N GLY A 545 -15.63 6.11 -2.33
CA GLY A 545 -15.54 7.00 -3.49
C GLY A 545 -16.00 6.36 -4.79
N VAL A 546 -15.36 6.74 -5.91
CA VAL A 546 -15.70 6.30 -7.28
C VAL A 546 -14.49 5.77 -8.08
N ARG A 547 -13.36 5.47 -7.43
CA ARG A 547 -12.12 5.05 -8.10
C ARG A 547 -12.22 3.67 -8.73
N GLN A 548 -12.84 2.70 -8.03
CA GLN A 548 -13.08 1.37 -8.58
C GLN A 548 -14.16 1.41 -9.65
N LEU A 549 -15.21 2.22 -9.44
CA LEU A 549 -16.27 2.45 -10.43
C LEU A 549 -15.67 2.97 -11.74
N GLU A 550 -14.78 3.96 -11.67
CA GLU A 550 -14.06 4.47 -12.83
C GLU A 550 -13.26 3.35 -13.54
N ARG A 551 -12.53 2.52 -12.76
CA ARG A 551 -11.77 1.38 -13.30
C ARG A 551 -12.66 0.35 -13.99
N LYS A 552 -13.83 0.04 -13.42
CA LYS A 552 -14.79 -0.89 -14.01
C LYS A 552 -15.39 -0.33 -15.31
N ILE A 553 -15.75 0.96 -15.35
CA ILE A 553 -16.19 1.65 -16.56
C ILE A 553 -15.09 1.61 -17.63
N GLY A 554 -13.83 1.91 -17.28
CA GLY A 554 -12.70 1.78 -18.18
C GLY A 554 -12.48 0.34 -18.69
N GLY A 555 -12.75 -0.67 -17.86
CA GLY A 555 -12.77 -2.07 -18.27
C GLY A 555 -13.82 -2.39 -19.33
N ILE A 556 -15.03 -1.83 -19.15
CA ILE A 556 -16.11 -1.94 -20.13
C ILE A 556 -15.69 -1.24 -21.44
N CYS A 557 -15.16 -0.02 -21.37
CA CYS A 557 -14.70 0.71 -22.55
C CYS A 557 -13.66 -0.08 -23.35
N ARG A 558 -12.66 -0.68 -22.69
CA ARG A 558 -11.64 -1.50 -23.38
C ARG A 558 -12.20 -2.71 -24.09
N LYS A 559 -13.09 -3.46 -23.43
CA LYS A 559 -13.72 -4.63 -24.05
C LYS A 559 -14.66 -4.22 -25.20
N SER A 560 -15.40 -3.14 -25.04
CA SER A 560 -16.26 -2.60 -26.08
C SER A 560 -15.46 -2.10 -27.29
N ALA A 561 -14.34 -1.41 -27.07
CA ALA A 561 -13.44 -1.00 -28.15
C ALA A 561 -12.92 -2.21 -28.94
N ARG A 562 -12.56 -3.29 -28.25
CA ARG A 562 -12.15 -4.54 -28.87
C ARG A 562 -13.26 -5.17 -29.72
N GLU A 563 -14.50 -5.28 -29.19
CA GLU A 563 -15.64 -5.82 -29.92
C GLU A 563 -16.02 -4.98 -31.15
N ILE A 564 -15.90 -3.64 -31.07
CA ILE A 564 -16.14 -2.74 -32.21
C ILE A 564 -15.15 -3.03 -33.34
N LEU A 565 -13.87 -3.26 -33.01
CA LEU A 565 -12.82 -3.51 -33.97
C LEU A 565 -12.85 -4.95 -34.54
N GLU A 566 -13.12 -5.96 -33.71
CA GLU A 566 -13.14 -7.36 -34.12
C GLU A 566 -14.43 -7.73 -34.86
N ASP A 567 -15.59 -7.28 -34.34
CA ASP A 567 -16.91 -7.68 -34.84
C ASP A 567 -17.56 -6.63 -35.77
N ASN A 568 -16.87 -5.51 -36.04
CA ASN A 568 -17.41 -4.37 -36.81
C ASN A 568 -18.77 -3.84 -36.28
N LYS A 569 -18.98 -3.89 -34.94
CA LYS A 569 -20.20 -3.38 -34.31
C LYS A 569 -20.19 -1.86 -34.32
N LYS A 570 -21.31 -1.25 -34.77
CA LYS A 570 -21.43 0.22 -34.80
C LYS A 570 -21.77 0.83 -33.44
N CYS A 571 -22.48 0.10 -32.58
CA CYS A 571 -22.94 0.57 -31.29
C CYS A 571 -23.06 -0.60 -30.31
N ILE A 572 -22.63 -0.39 -29.09
CA ILE A 572 -22.72 -1.33 -27.98
C ILE A 572 -23.57 -0.72 -26.87
N LYS A 573 -24.58 -1.44 -26.42
CA LYS A 573 -25.42 -1.06 -25.28
C LYS A 573 -25.14 -1.99 -24.11
N VAL A 574 -24.58 -1.44 -23.04
CA VAL A 574 -24.32 -2.19 -21.80
C VAL A 574 -25.52 -2.04 -20.88
N THR A 575 -26.13 -3.18 -20.58
CA THR A 575 -27.32 -3.31 -19.74
C THR A 575 -27.01 -4.22 -18.56
N GLU A 576 -27.91 -4.27 -17.58
CA GLU A 576 -27.76 -5.16 -16.42
C GLU A 576 -27.57 -6.64 -16.79
N ARG A 577 -28.19 -7.07 -17.92
CA ARG A 577 -28.17 -8.48 -18.37
C ARG A 577 -26.84 -8.92 -18.98
N ASN A 578 -26.10 -8.00 -19.61
CA ASN A 578 -24.85 -8.32 -20.28
C ASN A 578 -23.59 -7.83 -19.51
N LEU A 579 -23.77 -7.32 -18.27
CA LEU A 579 -22.65 -6.86 -17.44
C LEU A 579 -21.64 -7.98 -17.14
N GLU A 580 -22.14 -9.21 -16.95
CA GLU A 580 -21.27 -10.36 -16.63
C GLU A 580 -20.27 -10.65 -17.77
N HIS A 581 -20.65 -10.41 -19.02
CA HIS A 581 -19.75 -10.51 -20.16
C HIS A 581 -18.56 -9.52 -20.06
N TYR A 582 -18.82 -8.30 -19.60
CA TYR A 582 -17.78 -7.26 -19.48
C TYR A 582 -16.97 -7.34 -18.19
N LEU A 583 -17.60 -7.61 -17.06
CA LEU A 583 -17.00 -7.50 -15.75
C LEU A 583 -16.77 -8.83 -15.03
N GLY A 584 -17.24 -9.95 -15.61
CA GLY A 584 -17.23 -11.26 -14.98
C GLY A 584 -18.38 -11.41 -13.97
N LYS A 585 -18.31 -12.48 -13.16
CA LYS A 585 -19.31 -12.75 -12.13
C LYS A 585 -19.36 -11.65 -11.08
N GLU A 586 -20.52 -11.50 -10.44
CA GLU A 586 -20.72 -10.58 -9.33
C GLU A 586 -19.72 -10.85 -8.22
N ILE A 587 -19.07 -9.78 -7.74
CA ILE A 587 -17.97 -9.89 -6.77
C ILE A 587 -18.50 -9.79 -5.34
N TYR A 588 -19.46 -8.88 -5.13
CA TYR A 588 -19.99 -8.59 -3.82
C TYR A 588 -21.45 -8.99 -3.75
N GLN A 589 -21.76 -9.81 -2.76
CA GLN A 589 -23.13 -10.08 -2.37
C GLN A 589 -23.37 -9.33 -1.07
N PHE A 590 -24.38 -8.48 -1.03
CA PHE A 590 -24.79 -7.90 0.24
C PHE A 590 -25.30 -9.01 1.14
N GLN A 591 -24.76 -9.08 2.35
CA GLN A 591 -25.39 -9.88 3.38
C GLN A 591 -26.77 -9.27 3.64
N LYS A 592 -27.80 -9.95 3.18
CA LYS A 592 -29.18 -9.56 3.44
C LYS A 592 -29.42 -9.57 4.96
N ALA A 593 -30.41 -8.79 5.41
CA ALA A 593 -30.95 -8.91 6.75
C ALA A 593 -31.23 -10.39 7.08
N ASN A 594 -31.15 -10.75 8.36
CA ASN A 594 -31.50 -12.10 8.77
C ASN A 594 -32.91 -12.43 8.28
N GLU A 595 -33.12 -13.65 7.79
CA GLU A 595 -34.43 -14.04 7.23
C GLU A 595 -35.48 -14.30 8.32
N GLN A 596 -35.03 -14.65 9.54
CA GLN A 596 -35.87 -15.00 10.68
C GLN A 596 -35.31 -14.38 11.96
N ASP A 597 -36.22 -14.24 12.94
CA ASP A 597 -35.84 -13.85 14.30
C ASP A 597 -35.13 -15.00 14.99
N GLU A 598 -33.92 -14.78 15.48
CA GLU A 598 -33.04 -15.82 16.05
C GLU A 598 -32.54 -15.42 17.43
N VAL A 599 -32.23 -16.44 18.26
CA VAL A 599 -31.63 -16.24 19.57
C VAL A 599 -30.13 -16.08 19.44
N GLY A 600 -29.56 -15.09 20.13
CA GLY A 600 -28.10 -14.88 20.17
C GLY A 600 -27.50 -14.29 18.89
N ILE A 601 -28.31 -13.99 17.87
CA ILE A 601 -27.82 -13.41 16.61
C ILE A 601 -28.35 -11.99 16.46
N VAL A 602 -27.43 -11.01 16.35
CA VAL A 602 -27.75 -9.58 16.24
C VAL A 602 -26.96 -8.94 15.12
N ARG A 603 -27.59 -8.01 14.41
CA ARG A 603 -26.96 -7.26 13.35
C ARG A 603 -26.45 -5.89 13.86
N GLY A 604 -25.15 -5.72 13.88
CA GLY A 604 -24.46 -4.46 14.13
C GLY A 604 -24.14 -3.69 12.86
N LEU A 605 -23.75 -2.44 13.02
CA LEU A 605 -23.31 -1.57 11.93
C LEU A 605 -21.87 -1.13 12.15
N ALA A 606 -21.04 -1.32 11.16
CA ALA A 606 -19.64 -0.95 11.17
C ALA A 606 -19.34 0.14 10.11
N TRP A 607 -18.28 0.87 10.36
CA TRP A 607 -17.67 1.77 9.41
C TRP A 607 -16.25 1.28 9.10
N THR A 608 -15.87 1.31 7.82
CA THR A 608 -14.56 0.91 7.33
C THR A 608 -14.03 1.95 6.35
N SER A 609 -12.76 1.89 6.03
CA SER A 609 -12.13 2.77 5.03
C SER A 609 -12.75 2.66 3.63
N VAL A 610 -13.52 1.61 3.36
CA VAL A 610 -14.22 1.41 2.08
C VAL A 610 -15.71 1.75 2.14
N GLY A 611 -16.23 2.18 3.29
CA GLY A 611 -17.63 2.54 3.51
C GLY A 611 -18.24 1.81 4.70
N GLY A 612 -19.57 1.88 4.83
CA GLY A 612 -20.31 1.17 5.86
C GLY A 612 -20.48 -0.30 5.55
N ASP A 613 -20.62 -1.10 6.60
CA ASP A 613 -20.89 -2.53 6.54
C ASP A 613 -21.84 -2.99 7.63
N THR A 614 -22.45 -4.14 7.47
CA THR A 614 -23.22 -4.80 8.53
C THR A 614 -22.40 -5.93 9.14
N LEU A 615 -22.40 -6.02 10.46
CA LEU A 615 -21.71 -7.07 11.19
C LEU A 615 -22.75 -8.01 11.80
N GLN A 616 -22.66 -9.29 11.52
CA GLN A 616 -23.41 -10.31 12.27
C GLN A 616 -22.63 -10.64 13.53
N ILE A 617 -23.28 -10.55 14.69
CA ILE A 617 -22.71 -10.94 15.97
C ILE A 617 -23.49 -12.16 16.43
N GLU A 618 -22.77 -13.23 16.66
CA GLU A 618 -23.31 -14.52 17.12
C GLU A 618 -22.82 -14.79 18.53
N VAL A 619 -23.75 -15.10 19.43
CA VAL A 619 -23.43 -15.47 20.79
C VAL A 619 -24.03 -16.85 21.07
N ASN A 620 -23.17 -17.76 21.49
CA ASN A 620 -23.58 -19.08 21.96
C ASN A 620 -23.24 -19.22 23.43
N VAL A 621 -24.16 -19.86 24.15
CA VAL A 621 -24.03 -20.19 25.59
C VAL A 621 -23.97 -21.70 25.74
N MET A 622 -22.96 -22.17 26.43
CA MET A 622 -22.75 -23.60 26.66
C MET A 622 -22.41 -23.88 28.13
N PRO A 623 -22.69 -25.07 28.66
CA PRO A 623 -22.26 -25.45 30.01
C PRO A 623 -20.73 -25.29 30.14
N GLY A 624 -20.25 -24.67 31.22
CA GLY A 624 -18.84 -24.39 31.41
C GLY A 624 -18.53 -23.82 32.79
N GLU A 625 -17.39 -23.17 32.93
CA GLU A 625 -16.88 -22.58 34.18
C GLU A 625 -16.96 -21.05 34.21
N GLY A 626 -17.72 -20.45 33.30
CA GLY A 626 -17.87 -19.00 33.16
C GLY A 626 -16.79 -18.33 32.29
N GLU A 627 -16.19 -19.08 31.35
CA GLU A 627 -15.21 -18.56 30.43
C GLU A 627 -15.86 -17.69 29.34
N ILE A 628 -15.15 -16.63 28.94
CA ILE A 628 -15.56 -15.72 27.85
C ILE A 628 -14.66 -15.94 26.66
N LEU A 629 -15.20 -16.57 25.63
CA LEU A 629 -14.49 -16.85 24.38
C LEU A 629 -14.84 -15.77 23.34
N LEU A 630 -13.83 -15.14 22.77
CA LEU A 630 -13.98 -14.09 21.75
C LEU A 630 -13.25 -14.52 20.49
N THR A 631 -13.97 -14.63 19.36
CA THR A 631 -13.41 -15.02 18.06
C THR A 631 -13.88 -14.10 16.94
N GLY A 632 -13.11 -14.02 15.82
CA GLY A 632 -13.42 -13.17 14.66
C GLY A 632 -12.43 -12.02 14.45
N GLN A 633 -11.17 -12.14 14.92
CA GLN A 633 -10.13 -11.12 14.85
C GLN A 633 -10.56 -9.76 15.42
N LEU A 634 -11.05 -9.80 16.66
CA LEU A 634 -11.44 -8.60 17.39
C LEU A 634 -10.21 -7.85 17.90
N GLY A 635 -10.15 -6.55 17.65
CA GLY A 635 -9.17 -5.66 18.25
C GLY A 635 -9.42 -5.45 19.74
N ASP A 636 -8.49 -4.78 20.41
CA ASP A 636 -8.53 -4.67 21.87
C ASP A 636 -9.69 -3.80 22.38
N VAL A 637 -10.03 -2.73 21.65
CA VAL A 637 -11.20 -1.88 21.98
C VAL A 637 -12.51 -2.66 21.88
N MET A 638 -12.64 -3.50 20.86
CA MET A 638 -13.84 -4.33 20.69
C MET A 638 -13.94 -5.42 21.76
N LYS A 639 -12.82 -6.03 22.17
CA LYS A 639 -12.77 -6.98 23.31
C LYS A 639 -13.16 -6.31 24.63
N GLU A 640 -12.69 -5.09 24.87
CA GLU A 640 -13.08 -4.30 26.03
C GLU A 640 -14.57 -3.99 26.02
N SER A 641 -15.12 -3.58 24.88
CA SER A 641 -16.55 -3.32 24.70
C SER A 641 -17.40 -4.57 24.97
N ALA A 642 -16.95 -5.75 24.52
CA ALA A 642 -17.61 -7.02 24.83
C ALA A 642 -17.65 -7.30 26.35
N ARG A 643 -16.51 -7.09 27.03
CA ARG A 643 -16.44 -7.25 28.50
C ARG A 643 -17.34 -6.26 29.24
N ALA A 644 -17.42 -5.01 28.78
CA ALA A 644 -18.34 -4.02 29.35
C ALA A 644 -19.81 -4.45 29.19
N GLY A 645 -20.19 -4.96 28.01
CA GLY A 645 -21.52 -5.52 27.76
C GLY A 645 -21.86 -6.68 28.67
N ILE A 646 -20.95 -7.64 28.83
CA ILE A 646 -21.15 -8.77 29.76
C ILE A 646 -21.32 -8.30 31.22
N SER A 647 -20.47 -7.34 31.63
CA SER A 647 -20.53 -6.79 32.99
C SER A 647 -21.85 -6.08 33.26
N TYR A 648 -22.38 -5.34 32.27
CA TYR A 648 -23.68 -4.72 32.36
C TYR A 648 -24.79 -5.76 32.48
N ILE A 649 -24.86 -6.76 31.58
CA ILE A 649 -25.89 -7.81 31.62
C ILE A 649 -25.86 -8.59 32.95
N ARG A 650 -24.67 -8.88 33.47
CA ARG A 650 -24.52 -9.49 34.83
C ARG A 650 -25.08 -8.60 35.92
N SER A 651 -24.95 -7.26 35.84
CA SER A 651 -25.45 -6.36 36.87
C SER A 651 -26.98 -6.27 36.90
N VAL A 652 -27.64 -6.46 35.75
CA VAL A 652 -29.11 -6.40 35.61
C VAL A 652 -29.76 -7.80 35.53
N SER A 653 -28.99 -8.85 35.72
CA SER A 653 -29.45 -10.24 35.58
C SER A 653 -30.70 -10.58 36.40
N LYS A 654 -30.79 -10.10 37.66
CA LYS A 654 -31.93 -10.29 38.54
C LYS A 654 -33.21 -9.66 38.01
N GLU A 655 -33.13 -8.48 37.47
CA GLU A 655 -34.27 -7.71 36.97
C GLU A 655 -34.92 -8.39 35.75
N HIS A 656 -34.11 -9.15 35.00
CA HIS A 656 -34.53 -9.83 33.79
C HIS A 656 -34.67 -11.36 33.94
N GLY A 657 -34.68 -11.88 35.18
CA GLY A 657 -34.92 -13.29 35.45
C GLY A 657 -33.78 -14.24 35.07
N ILE A 658 -32.57 -13.73 34.91
CA ILE A 658 -31.36 -14.55 34.67
C ILE A 658 -30.80 -15.00 36.02
N ASP A 659 -30.57 -16.32 36.19
CA ASP A 659 -30.02 -16.87 37.43
C ASP A 659 -28.63 -16.28 37.72
N GLU A 660 -28.35 -15.93 38.98
CA GLU A 660 -27.05 -15.43 39.42
C GLU A 660 -25.90 -16.39 39.14
N LYS A 661 -26.18 -17.70 39.10
CA LYS A 661 -25.19 -18.74 38.80
C LYS A 661 -24.91 -18.86 37.29
N PHE A 662 -25.81 -18.36 36.44
CA PHE A 662 -25.72 -18.52 34.98
C PHE A 662 -24.33 -18.21 34.44
N PHE A 663 -23.78 -17.09 34.80
CA PHE A 663 -22.42 -16.63 34.31
C PHE A 663 -21.26 -17.38 34.98
N LYS A 664 -21.52 -18.29 35.93
CA LYS A 664 -20.50 -19.15 36.55
C LYS A 664 -20.55 -20.58 36.04
N GLU A 665 -21.73 -21.00 35.58
CA GLU A 665 -21.99 -22.37 35.14
C GLU A 665 -22.06 -22.48 33.61
N HIS A 666 -21.93 -21.37 32.90
CA HIS A 666 -21.96 -21.35 31.44
C HIS A 666 -20.83 -20.52 30.88
N ASP A 667 -20.18 -21.03 29.82
CA ASP A 667 -19.26 -20.29 28.98
C ASP A 667 -20.01 -19.53 27.90
N ILE A 668 -19.54 -18.32 27.59
CA ILE A 668 -20.15 -17.44 26.60
C ILE A 668 -19.17 -17.29 25.46
N HIS A 669 -19.53 -17.75 24.28
CA HIS A 669 -18.74 -17.61 23.09
C HIS A 669 -19.35 -16.53 22.17
N ILE A 670 -18.63 -15.43 21.98
CA ILE A 670 -18.99 -14.35 21.04
C ILE A 670 -18.16 -14.54 19.78
N HIS A 671 -18.83 -14.72 18.66
CA HIS A 671 -18.22 -14.85 17.35
C HIS A 671 -18.70 -13.76 16.41
N ILE A 672 -17.77 -13.11 15.72
CA ILE A 672 -18.09 -12.19 14.63
C ILE A 672 -17.50 -12.78 13.35
N PRO A 673 -18.34 -13.34 12.45
CA PRO A 673 -17.89 -13.94 11.18
C PRO A 673 -17.02 -13.01 10.34
N GLU A 674 -16.41 -13.52 9.25
CA GLU A 674 -15.45 -12.84 8.39
C GLU A 674 -14.08 -12.59 9.07
N GLY A 675 -13.46 -13.65 9.57
CA GLY A 675 -12.17 -13.62 10.26
C GLY A 675 -10.97 -13.12 9.44
N ALA A 676 -11.15 -12.87 8.14
CA ALA A 676 -10.09 -12.29 7.29
C ALA A 676 -9.90 -10.77 7.44
N VAL A 677 -10.87 -10.09 8.10
CA VAL A 677 -10.85 -8.63 8.27
C VAL A 677 -10.76 -8.30 9.76
N PRO A 678 -9.69 -7.63 10.22
CA PRO A 678 -9.60 -7.15 11.59
C PRO A 678 -10.74 -6.17 11.89
N LYS A 679 -11.35 -6.34 13.08
CA LYS A 679 -12.48 -5.50 13.51
C LYS A 679 -12.13 -4.86 14.84
N ASP A 680 -12.20 -3.53 14.91
CA ASP A 680 -11.95 -2.81 16.15
C ASP A 680 -12.87 -1.60 16.27
N GLY A 681 -13.22 -1.26 17.51
CA GLY A 681 -14.02 -0.09 17.83
C GLY A 681 -15.11 -0.36 18.87
N PRO A 682 -15.53 0.69 19.63
CA PRO A 682 -16.49 0.54 20.74
C PRO A 682 -17.95 0.48 20.26
N SER A 683 -18.25 0.84 19.02
CA SER A 683 -19.61 1.06 18.50
C SER A 683 -20.47 -0.20 18.34
N ALA A 684 -19.91 -1.39 18.57
CA ALA A 684 -20.64 -2.66 18.61
C ALA A 684 -21.12 -3.03 20.03
N GLY A 685 -20.92 -2.18 21.04
CA GLY A 685 -21.19 -2.48 22.43
C GLY A 685 -22.63 -2.87 22.71
N ILE A 686 -23.60 -2.06 22.27
CA ILE A 686 -25.03 -2.40 22.44
C ILE A 686 -25.43 -3.64 21.65
N THR A 687 -24.80 -3.89 20.51
CA THR A 687 -25.08 -5.07 19.68
C THR A 687 -24.63 -6.34 20.38
N MET A 688 -23.41 -6.35 20.94
CA MET A 688 -22.88 -7.49 21.70
C MET A 688 -23.70 -7.73 22.98
N ALA A 689 -24.03 -6.66 23.71
CA ALA A 689 -24.86 -6.77 24.90
C ALA A 689 -26.25 -7.35 24.57
N THR A 690 -26.89 -6.93 23.50
CA THR A 690 -28.18 -7.47 23.03
C THR A 690 -28.06 -8.97 22.68
N ALA A 691 -26.99 -9.36 21.99
CA ALA A 691 -26.75 -10.74 21.59
C ALA A 691 -26.53 -11.63 22.83
N ILE A 692 -25.76 -11.18 23.82
CA ILE A 692 -25.53 -11.85 25.09
C ILE A 692 -26.82 -11.99 25.86
N PHE A 693 -27.60 -10.91 25.97
CA PHE A 693 -28.88 -10.93 26.66
C PHE A 693 -29.88 -11.91 26.02
N SER A 694 -29.97 -11.87 24.69
CA SER A 694 -30.81 -12.80 23.93
C SER A 694 -30.40 -14.25 24.16
N ALA A 695 -29.12 -14.56 24.10
CA ALA A 695 -28.60 -15.91 24.34
C ALA A 695 -28.82 -16.37 25.77
N ALA A 696 -28.71 -15.50 26.77
CA ALA A 696 -28.90 -15.80 28.17
C ALA A 696 -30.38 -16.01 28.54
N THR A 697 -31.30 -15.29 27.88
CA THR A 697 -32.72 -15.33 28.17
C THR A 697 -33.52 -16.24 27.23
N GLY A 698 -32.93 -16.70 26.13
CA GLY A 698 -33.60 -17.43 25.06
C GLY A 698 -34.58 -16.60 24.22
N ARG A 699 -34.63 -15.26 24.41
CA ARG A 699 -35.52 -14.38 23.68
C ARG A 699 -34.93 -14.07 22.28
N LYS A 700 -35.75 -14.18 21.24
CA LYS A 700 -35.34 -13.94 19.88
C LYS A 700 -35.10 -12.46 19.61
N VAL A 701 -34.10 -12.16 18.82
CA VAL A 701 -33.83 -10.81 18.28
C VAL A 701 -34.50 -10.68 16.93
N ARG A 702 -35.11 -9.56 16.68
CA ARG A 702 -35.79 -9.24 15.41
C ARG A 702 -34.81 -9.15 14.24
N ALA A 703 -35.15 -9.84 13.17
CA ALA A 703 -34.33 -9.90 11.95
C ALA A 703 -34.24 -8.56 11.19
N ASP A 704 -35.26 -7.69 11.33
CA ASP A 704 -35.37 -6.41 10.63
C ASP A 704 -34.71 -5.23 11.38
N VAL A 705 -34.05 -5.50 12.53
CA VAL A 705 -33.41 -4.50 13.37
C VAL A 705 -31.89 -4.59 13.27
N ALA A 706 -31.25 -3.46 13.12
CA ALA A 706 -29.80 -3.30 13.32
C ALA A 706 -29.52 -2.19 14.33
N MET A 707 -28.34 -2.19 14.92
CA MET A 707 -28.01 -1.23 15.94
C MET A 707 -26.53 -0.83 15.92
N THR A 708 -26.23 0.32 16.48
CA THR A 708 -24.87 0.79 16.71
C THR A 708 -24.86 1.71 17.92
N GLY A 709 -23.87 1.55 18.78
CA GLY A 709 -23.71 2.37 20.00
C GLY A 709 -22.64 1.79 20.89
N GLU A 710 -21.93 2.64 21.59
CA GLU A 710 -21.03 2.23 22.66
C GLU A 710 -21.84 2.05 23.96
N ILE A 711 -21.50 1.04 24.76
CA ILE A 711 -22.16 0.76 26.01
C ILE A 711 -21.28 1.09 27.21
N THR A 712 -21.84 1.68 28.24
CA THR A 712 -21.17 1.84 29.53
C THR A 712 -21.54 0.70 30.50
N LEU A 713 -20.78 0.55 31.58
CA LEU A 713 -21.06 -0.40 32.65
C LEU A 713 -22.42 -0.19 33.33
N ARG A 714 -23.09 0.95 33.11
CA ARG A 714 -24.41 1.27 33.64
C ARG A 714 -25.51 1.27 32.59
N GLY A 715 -25.26 0.71 31.42
CA GLY A 715 -26.22 0.60 30.34
C GLY A 715 -26.51 1.87 29.54
N ARG A 716 -25.78 2.96 29.76
CA ARG A 716 -25.92 4.16 28.93
C ARG A 716 -25.37 3.90 27.55
N VAL A 717 -26.03 4.43 26.54
CA VAL A 717 -25.62 4.36 25.14
C VAL A 717 -24.91 5.66 24.76
N LEU A 718 -23.64 5.55 24.37
CA LEU A 718 -22.80 6.69 24.01
C LEU A 718 -22.72 6.87 22.49
N PRO A 719 -22.44 8.12 22.01
CA PRO A 719 -22.41 8.47 20.61
C PRO A 719 -21.27 7.76 19.85
N ILE A 720 -21.46 7.64 18.53
CA ILE A 720 -20.54 6.94 17.64
C ILE A 720 -20.24 7.78 16.40
N GLY A 721 -19.11 7.46 15.73
CA GLY A 721 -18.75 8.06 14.45
C GLY A 721 -19.22 7.25 13.24
N GLY A 722 -19.19 7.89 12.05
CA GLY A 722 -19.49 7.24 10.77
C GLY A 722 -20.96 6.84 10.61
N LEU A 723 -21.90 7.59 11.19
CA LEU A 723 -23.31 7.24 11.17
C LEU A 723 -23.88 7.21 9.74
N LYS A 724 -23.48 8.13 8.86
CA LYS A 724 -23.93 8.17 7.46
C LYS A 724 -23.65 6.86 6.74
N GLU A 725 -22.43 6.37 6.83
CA GLU A 725 -21.97 5.13 6.21
C GLU A 725 -22.71 3.91 6.78
N LYS A 726 -22.91 3.89 8.08
CA LYS A 726 -23.64 2.82 8.78
C LYS A 726 -25.10 2.75 8.34
N LEU A 727 -25.78 3.89 8.20
CA LEU A 727 -27.15 3.94 7.71
C LEU A 727 -27.25 3.49 6.25
N LEU A 728 -26.31 3.88 5.38
CA LEU A 728 -26.25 3.41 4.00
C LEU A 728 -26.07 1.88 3.92
N ALA A 729 -25.20 1.33 4.74
CA ALA A 729 -25.01 -0.12 4.81
C ALA A 729 -26.28 -0.85 5.26
N ALA A 730 -26.93 -0.38 6.29
CA ALA A 730 -28.19 -0.95 6.77
C ALA A 730 -29.29 -0.88 5.70
N LYS A 731 -29.41 0.23 4.98
CA LYS A 731 -30.35 0.39 3.87
C LYS A 731 -30.10 -0.62 2.75
N ASN A 732 -28.86 -0.83 2.38
CA ASN A 732 -28.48 -1.77 1.34
C ASN A 732 -28.68 -3.22 1.78
N ALA A 733 -28.57 -3.51 3.07
CA ALA A 733 -28.87 -4.82 3.66
C ALA A 733 -30.37 -5.09 3.81
N GLY A 734 -31.24 -4.08 3.56
CA GLY A 734 -32.70 -4.21 3.67
C GLY A 734 -33.22 -4.12 5.11
N ILE A 735 -32.45 -3.58 6.06
CA ILE A 735 -32.86 -3.34 7.43
C ILE A 735 -33.97 -2.29 7.47
N ARG A 736 -35.00 -2.54 8.29
CA ARG A 736 -36.18 -1.66 8.40
C ARG A 736 -36.11 -0.72 9.59
N MET A 737 -35.44 -1.15 10.66
CA MET A 737 -35.31 -0.36 11.89
C MET A 737 -33.83 -0.29 12.31
N ILE A 738 -33.39 0.90 12.68
CA ILE A 738 -32.02 1.11 13.18
C ILE A 738 -32.08 1.81 14.53
N LEU A 739 -31.37 1.26 15.51
CA LEU A 739 -31.20 1.86 16.82
C LEU A 739 -29.87 2.60 16.87
N ILE A 740 -29.93 3.88 17.26
CA ILE A 740 -28.77 4.77 17.32
C ILE A 740 -28.71 5.47 18.67
N PRO A 741 -27.54 5.94 19.10
CA PRO A 741 -27.43 6.77 20.30
C PRO A 741 -28.20 8.08 20.14
N LYS A 742 -28.85 8.54 21.22
CA LYS A 742 -29.63 9.79 21.24
C LYS A 742 -28.81 11.01 20.87
N GLU A 743 -27.55 11.04 21.28
CA GLU A 743 -26.65 12.17 20.98
C GLU A 743 -26.32 12.30 19.48
N ASN A 744 -26.50 11.22 18.68
CA ASN A 744 -26.34 11.24 17.23
C ASN A 744 -27.60 11.72 16.47
N GLU A 745 -28.67 12.15 17.13
CA GLU A 745 -29.84 12.76 16.47
C GLU A 745 -29.45 13.97 15.61
N ARG A 746 -28.50 14.77 16.08
CA ARG A 746 -27.98 15.92 15.34
C ARG A 746 -27.39 15.52 13.98
N ASP A 747 -26.68 14.40 13.94
CA ASP A 747 -26.10 13.90 12.69
C ASP A 747 -27.19 13.55 11.66
N ILE A 748 -28.36 13.08 12.14
CA ILE A 748 -29.48 12.74 11.26
C ILE A 748 -30.16 13.98 10.70
N GLU A 749 -30.34 15.03 11.50
CA GLU A 749 -30.92 16.29 11.05
C GLU A 749 -30.11 16.92 9.91
N GLU A 750 -28.80 16.68 9.91
CA GLU A 750 -27.88 17.17 8.88
C GLU A 750 -27.82 16.29 7.62
N MET A 751 -28.41 15.09 7.66
CA MET A 751 -28.37 14.14 6.55
C MET A 751 -29.47 14.43 5.52
N SER A 752 -29.17 14.10 4.25
CA SER A 752 -30.15 14.17 3.18
C SER A 752 -31.32 13.20 3.44
N SER A 753 -32.54 13.60 3.11
CA SER A 753 -33.72 12.77 3.22
C SER A 753 -33.64 11.45 2.41
N GLU A 754 -32.75 11.40 1.43
CA GLU A 754 -32.49 10.19 0.64
C GLU A 754 -31.91 9.06 1.49
N ILE A 755 -31.08 9.36 2.49
CA ILE A 755 -30.44 8.38 3.36
C ILE A 755 -31.46 7.81 4.34
N THR A 756 -32.26 8.67 4.93
CA THR A 756 -33.23 8.30 5.99
C THR A 756 -34.53 7.70 5.48
N LYS A 757 -34.88 7.97 4.20
CA LYS A 757 -36.13 7.50 3.60
C LYS A 757 -36.20 5.98 3.52
N GLY A 758 -37.26 5.39 4.09
CA GLY A 758 -37.50 3.95 4.04
C GLY A 758 -36.93 3.15 5.21
N ILE A 759 -36.30 3.82 6.16
CA ILE A 759 -35.76 3.21 7.39
C ILE A 759 -36.40 3.91 8.59
N LYS A 760 -36.82 3.16 9.60
CA LYS A 760 -37.24 3.71 10.89
C LYS A 760 -36.01 3.85 11.78
N ILE A 761 -35.61 5.08 12.04
CA ILE A 761 -34.50 5.36 12.96
C ILE A 761 -35.09 5.63 14.33
N VAL A 762 -34.54 4.97 15.35
CA VAL A 762 -34.95 5.11 16.75
C VAL A 762 -33.74 5.48 17.58
N SER A 763 -33.83 6.60 18.25
CA SER A 763 -32.80 7.10 19.15
C SER A 763 -32.97 6.47 20.53
N VAL A 764 -31.89 5.96 21.10
CA VAL A 764 -31.88 5.28 22.41
C VAL A 764 -30.81 5.88 23.31
N SER A 765 -31.10 5.98 24.58
CA SER A 765 -30.21 6.52 25.61
C SER A 765 -29.72 5.46 26.61
N HIS A 766 -30.48 4.36 26.73
CA HIS A 766 -30.20 3.29 27.65
C HIS A 766 -30.42 1.92 27.01
N MET A 767 -29.73 0.93 27.54
CA MET A 767 -29.79 -0.45 27.02
C MET A 767 -31.18 -1.09 27.14
N ASP A 768 -31.99 -0.72 28.14
CA ASP A 768 -33.34 -1.20 28.28
C ASP A 768 -34.23 -0.83 27.09
N GLU A 769 -34.08 0.43 26.59
CA GLU A 769 -34.76 0.85 25.38
C GLU A 769 -34.30 0.05 24.15
N VAL A 770 -33.01 -0.28 24.10
CA VAL A 770 -32.47 -1.15 23.02
C VAL A 770 -33.12 -2.50 23.05
N LEU A 771 -33.22 -3.14 24.23
CA LEU A 771 -33.81 -4.48 24.39
C LEU A 771 -35.31 -4.47 24.04
N ASP A 772 -36.04 -3.41 24.41
CA ASP A 772 -37.48 -3.27 24.09
C ASP A 772 -37.76 -3.21 22.59
N TYR A 773 -36.89 -2.57 21.82
CA TYR A 773 -37.03 -2.48 20.35
C TYR A 773 -36.46 -3.66 19.61
N ALA A 774 -35.36 -4.24 20.12
CA ALA A 774 -34.62 -5.28 19.44
C ALA A 774 -35.21 -6.69 19.63
N LEU A 775 -35.80 -6.96 20.78
CA LEU A 775 -36.32 -8.30 21.07
C LEU A 775 -37.74 -8.47 20.53
N SER A 776 -38.02 -9.66 20.05
CA SER A 776 -39.38 -10.07 19.65
C SER A 776 -40.29 -10.10 20.90
N LYS A 777 -41.49 -9.55 20.76
CA LYS A 777 -42.50 -9.65 21.84
C LYS A 777 -42.83 -11.12 22.02
N GLU A 778 -42.83 -11.60 23.26
CA GLU A 778 -43.34 -12.91 23.60
C GLU A 778 -44.79 -12.97 23.09
N GLN A 779 -45.06 -13.95 22.22
CA GLN A 779 -46.44 -14.35 21.99
C GLN A 779 -46.90 -14.97 23.28
N GLU A 780 -47.76 -14.26 24.03
CA GLU A 780 -48.55 -14.89 25.09
C GLU A 780 -49.28 -16.06 24.48
N GLY A 781 -48.72 -17.27 24.67
CA GLY A 781 -49.33 -18.53 24.29
C GLY A 781 -50.31 -19.03 25.33
#